data_637f07dedd9952b8ff5e258f568125fa
#
_entry.id   637f07dedd9952b8ff5e258f568125fa
#
_cell.length_a   1.000
_cell.length_b   1.000
_cell.length_c   1.000
_cell.angle_alpha   90.00
_cell.angle_beta   90.00
_cell.angle_gamma   90.00
#
_symmetry.space_group_name_H-M   'P 1'
#
loop_
_entity.id
_entity.type
_entity.pdbx_description
1 polymer ?
#
loop_
_entity_poly.entity_id
_entity_poly.type
_entity_poly.pdbx_seq_one_letter_code
_entity_poly.pdbx_strand_id
1 'polypeptide(L)'
;MNRLTSFPQRLRIPALLGVVLELILACLVAADATGTPPVSRDPLKVDLLGVFAHPDDETGAAGTLVTYALGRGKTVANVYCTRGEGGGNMVGTQYGPALGILREGELRECLGLMGIRHCFFLDRADFAYTESLAITLEKWGHEATLERLVRLIRILRPEVVVTMNPAPNPGQHGNHQAAGLLAIEAFDAAARRDRFPEQLTLEGLSPWQVRKLYHGGAPGAGATIDVTQPLPDGRIPATVAGMALAHHRSQGFGGMASSPWLRPPQTWVLVKTVVPFDSGESDLFRGLPVADPISPIPSPRSESTPDNAPKLAFVPRPAVEFYQDWVRQHGIGHVAAAFEPDIPVVAGEASPILIDAPASMRAAVGDPANWSLPAGWTLVGRATRLGTVADGRQRLAVQVRPPEGHPADAEIRVSFPGAAVSEEVKARLHPVPQIRANQLRTDPDLDAPLDGAVWKTLPEHPIESGWTWQGTATGPADCSGRFRVARNATHLWIEIRVHDDVVVTNIEPNDIKGHWRSDSVELCLDPQPGSAHTLGCYKLGIFPSDTTGRVRGSRDADANPGVVESTSPGTRIHSARTPDGYLIRAAIPFSEIAPKGRSIGTRLGFNVLIYDGDKADAVPGENINRVRLAWAPRSGVQGRPEDWGRLDLQ
;
A
#
# COMPACT_ATOMS: atom_id res chain seq x y z
N MET A 1 12.60 -76.84 -4.71
CA MET A 1 11.62 -77.94 -4.78
C MET A 1 10.24 -77.35 -4.76
N ASN A 2 9.63 -77.32 -5.96
CA ASN A 2 8.32 -77.84 -6.30
C ASN A 2 7.15 -77.42 -5.39
N ARG A 3 6.02 -76.89 -5.86
CA ARG A 3 5.23 -76.92 -7.12
C ARG A 3 4.18 -75.81 -7.01
N LEU A 4 3.94 -75.03 -7.99
CA LEU A 4 2.83 -74.90 -8.96
C LEU A 4 1.52 -75.63 -8.62
N THR A 5 0.43 -74.91 -8.73
CA THR A 5 -0.94 -75.12 -9.28
C THR A 5 -1.94 -74.51 -8.32
N SER A 6 -3.03 -73.83 -8.74
CA SER A 6 -3.81 -73.79 -9.96
C SER A 6 -4.81 -72.66 -9.83
N PHE A 7 -5.12 -71.96 -10.92
CA PHE A 7 -6.31 -71.10 -11.06
C PHE A 7 -7.59 -71.97 -11.16
N PRO A 8 -8.71 -71.49 -10.63
CA PRO A 8 -9.95 -71.83 -11.25
C PRO A 8 -10.90 -70.64 -11.57
N GLN A 9 -11.43 -70.69 -12.70
CA GLN A 9 -12.80 -70.44 -13.14
C GLN A 9 -13.29 -68.96 -13.29
N ARG A 10 -13.54 -68.70 -14.55
CA ARG A 10 -14.35 -67.55 -15.06
C ARG A 10 -15.71 -67.52 -14.40
N LEU A 11 -16.04 -66.44 -13.69
CA LEU A 11 -17.41 -66.07 -13.34
C LEU A 11 -18.10 -65.53 -14.61
N ARG A 12 -19.14 -66.21 -15.07
CA ARG A 12 -20.07 -65.69 -16.06
C ARG A 12 -20.97 -64.66 -15.39
N ILE A 13 -20.88 -63.39 -15.79
CA ILE A 13 -21.77 -62.32 -15.34
C ILE A 13 -23.12 -62.53 -16.05
N PRO A 14 -24.25 -62.61 -15.32
CA PRO A 14 -25.56 -62.88 -15.90
C PRO A 14 -26.05 -61.65 -16.68
N ALA A 15 -26.89 -61.92 -17.70
CA ALA A 15 -27.52 -60.99 -18.62
C ALA A 15 -28.39 -59.87 -18.00
N LEU A 16 -28.43 -59.76 -16.65
CA LEU A 16 -29.19 -58.73 -15.94
C LEU A 16 -28.54 -57.35 -15.99
N LEU A 17 -27.21 -57.27 -16.24
CA LEU A 17 -26.52 -55.96 -16.29
C LEU A 17 -26.78 -55.18 -17.59
N GLY A 18 -27.08 -55.90 -18.68
CA GLY A 18 -27.44 -55.28 -19.95
C GLY A 18 -28.78 -54.57 -19.95
N VAL A 19 -29.78 -55.14 -19.29
CA VAL A 19 -31.13 -54.56 -19.23
C VAL A 19 -31.18 -53.35 -18.28
N VAL A 20 -30.37 -53.33 -17.23
CA VAL A 20 -30.28 -52.17 -16.33
C VAL A 20 -29.54 -51.00 -17.00
N LEU A 21 -28.53 -51.27 -17.82
CA LEU A 21 -27.82 -50.25 -18.56
C LEU A 21 -28.67 -49.63 -19.68
N GLU A 22 -29.49 -50.44 -20.37
CA GLU A 22 -30.43 -49.95 -21.39
C GLU A 22 -31.61 -49.16 -20.76
N LEU A 23 -32.08 -49.52 -19.58
CA LEU A 23 -33.11 -48.78 -18.85
C LEU A 23 -32.57 -47.44 -18.28
N ILE A 24 -31.31 -47.38 -17.85
CA ILE A 24 -30.67 -46.15 -17.43
C ILE A 24 -30.41 -45.23 -18.63
N LEU A 25 -30.03 -45.78 -19.79
CA LEU A 25 -29.84 -45.00 -21.00
C LEU A 25 -31.18 -44.49 -21.57
N ALA A 26 -32.26 -45.29 -21.47
CA ALA A 26 -33.61 -44.90 -21.90
C ALA A 26 -34.23 -43.82 -20.96
N CYS A 27 -33.95 -43.85 -19.65
CA CYS A 27 -34.36 -42.79 -18.71
C CYS A 27 -33.59 -41.49 -18.90
N LEU A 28 -32.36 -41.54 -19.45
CA LEU A 28 -31.58 -40.35 -19.77
C LEU A 28 -31.98 -39.69 -21.11
N VAL A 29 -32.73 -40.39 -21.96
CA VAL A 29 -33.18 -39.89 -23.27
C VAL A 29 -34.64 -39.39 -23.25
N ALA A 30 -35.42 -39.68 -22.20
CA ALA A 30 -36.82 -39.27 -22.10
C ALA A 30 -37.07 -37.98 -21.27
N ALA A 31 -36.03 -37.22 -20.95
CA ALA A 31 -36.18 -35.91 -20.31
C ALA A 31 -36.08 -34.80 -21.37
N ASP A 32 -37.24 -34.27 -21.71
CA ASP A 32 -37.49 -32.98 -22.38
C ASP A 32 -36.91 -32.72 -23.77
N ALA A 33 -37.71 -33.02 -24.78
CA ALA A 33 -37.55 -32.53 -26.16
C ALA A 33 -38.12 -31.09 -26.39
N THR A 34 -38.23 -30.24 -25.36
CA THR A 34 -38.68 -28.85 -25.49
C THR A 34 -37.80 -27.83 -24.75
N GLY A 35 -36.68 -28.27 -24.22
CA GLY A 35 -35.68 -27.35 -23.60
C GLY A 35 -34.53 -27.10 -24.55
N THR A 36 -34.17 -25.84 -24.78
CA THR A 36 -32.88 -25.45 -25.34
C THR A 36 -31.79 -26.25 -24.60
N PRO A 37 -30.84 -26.89 -25.29
CA PRO A 37 -29.80 -27.65 -24.59
C PRO A 37 -29.11 -26.73 -23.57
N PRO A 38 -28.86 -27.20 -22.35
CA PRO A 38 -28.16 -26.38 -21.37
C PRO A 38 -26.85 -25.93 -22.00
N VAL A 39 -26.69 -24.62 -22.15
CA VAL A 39 -25.41 -24.04 -22.60
C VAL A 39 -24.38 -24.59 -21.64
N SER A 40 -23.50 -25.46 -22.13
CA SER A 40 -22.37 -25.98 -21.37
C SER A 40 -21.53 -24.77 -20.95
N ARG A 41 -21.75 -24.27 -19.74
CA ARG A 41 -20.92 -23.19 -19.24
C ARG A 41 -19.53 -23.75 -19.10
N ASP A 42 -18.58 -23.15 -19.80
CA ASP A 42 -17.16 -23.41 -19.59
C ASP A 42 -16.85 -23.19 -18.12
N PRO A 43 -16.39 -24.22 -17.38
CA PRO A 43 -16.19 -24.14 -15.93
C PRO A 43 -15.16 -23.08 -15.52
N LEU A 44 -14.32 -22.60 -16.45
CA LEU A 44 -13.34 -21.56 -16.20
C LEU A 44 -13.84 -20.15 -16.56
N LYS A 45 -14.98 -20.00 -17.26
CA LYS A 45 -15.55 -18.68 -17.56
C LYS A 45 -16.09 -18.03 -16.30
N VAL A 46 -15.61 -16.81 -16.01
CA VAL A 46 -16.14 -15.98 -14.90
C VAL A 46 -16.81 -14.72 -15.44
N ASP A 47 -17.76 -14.17 -14.68
CA ASP A 47 -18.43 -12.92 -15.02
C ASP A 47 -17.66 -11.72 -14.45
N LEU A 48 -17.24 -11.81 -13.18
CA LEU A 48 -16.59 -10.76 -12.43
C LEU A 48 -15.23 -11.24 -11.90
N LEU A 49 -14.17 -10.47 -12.16
CA LEU A 49 -12.84 -10.74 -11.64
C LEU A 49 -12.40 -9.62 -10.69
N GLY A 50 -12.08 -9.97 -9.44
CA GLY A 50 -11.37 -9.10 -8.51
C GLY A 50 -9.86 -9.22 -8.67
N VAL A 51 -9.13 -8.10 -8.67
CA VAL A 51 -7.65 -8.08 -8.71
C VAL A 51 -7.13 -7.28 -7.52
N PHE A 52 -6.41 -7.95 -6.62
CA PHE A 52 -5.98 -7.42 -5.33
C PHE A 52 -4.50 -7.71 -5.08
N ALA A 53 -3.87 -7.00 -4.15
CA ALA A 53 -2.46 -7.22 -3.83
C ALA A 53 -2.26 -8.40 -2.86
N HIS A 54 -3.01 -8.44 -1.74
CA HIS A 54 -2.86 -9.41 -0.67
C HIS A 54 -4.18 -10.06 -0.28
N PRO A 55 -4.18 -11.25 0.33
CA PRO A 55 -5.33 -11.77 1.06
C PRO A 55 -5.78 -10.79 2.15
N ASP A 56 -7.02 -10.35 2.12
CA ASP A 56 -7.75 -9.34 2.90
C ASP A 56 -8.08 -8.02 2.16
N ASP A 57 -7.40 -7.72 1.06
CA ASP A 57 -7.66 -6.50 0.27
C ASP A 57 -9.04 -6.51 -0.40
N GLU A 58 -9.66 -7.68 -0.58
CA GLU A 58 -11.05 -7.78 -1.04
C GLU A 58 -12.04 -7.10 -0.09
N THR A 59 -11.62 -6.70 1.09
CA THR A 59 -12.41 -6.01 2.10
C THR A 59 -13.17 -4.82 1.53
N GLY A 60 -12.50 -3.97 0.71
CA GLY A 60 -13.14 -2.84 0.05
C GLY A 60 -14.21 -3.21 -0.98
N ALA A 61 -14.22 -4.46 -1.44
CA ALA A 61 -15.11 -5.00 -2.46
C ALA A 61 -16.12 -6.03 -1.92
N ALA A 62 -15.94 -6.51 -0.69
CA ALA A 62 -16.56 -7.73 -0.18
C ALA A 62 -18.09 -7.74 -0.31
N GLY A 63 -18.77 -6.66 0.07
CA GLY A 63 -20.23 -6.56 -0.07
C GLY A 63 -20.70 -6.64 -1.52
N THR A 64 -19.97 -5.97 -2.44
CA THR A 64 -20.22 -6.03 -3.88
C THR A 64 -20.02 -7.44 -4.41
N LEU A 65 -18.90 -8.09 -4.08
CA LEU A 65 -18.60 -9.46 -4.53
C LEU A 65 -19.67 -10.44 -4.05
N VAL A 66 -20.11 -10.34 -2.79
CA VAL A 66 -21.22 -11.14 -2.24
C VAL A 66 -22.53 -10.87 -2.99
N THR A 67 -22.84 -9.60 -3.27
CA THR A 67 -24.06 -9.22 -4.02
C THR A 67 -24.10 -9.90 -5.39
N TYR A 68 -22.96 -9.95 -6.09
CA TYR A 68 -22.90 -10.59 -7.40
C TYR A 68 -22.87 -12.12 -7.31
N ALA A 69 -22.07 -12.70 -6.41
CA ALA A 69 -21.93 -14.14 -6.30
C ALA A 69 -23.20 -14.81 -5.78
N LEU A 70 -23.73 -14.34 -4.67
CA LEU A 70 -24.88 -14.96 -3.99
C LEU A 70 -26.23 -14.35 -4.39
N GLY A 71 -26.25 -13.04 -4.71
CA GLY A 71 -27.49 -12.32 -5.02
C GLY A 71 -27.87 -12.37 -6.50
N ARG A 72 -26.90 -12.23 -7.39
CA ARG A 72 -27.15 -12.10 -8.83
C ARG A 72 -26.70 -13.33 -9.64
N GLY A 73 -26.26 -14.40 -8.96
CA GLY A 73 -25.86 -15.66 -9.58
C GLY A 73 -24.69 -15.53 -10.57
N LYS A 74 -23.81 -14.54 -10.37
CA LYS A 74 -22.63 -14.33 -11.19
C LYS A 74 -21.50 -15.23 -10.74
N THR A 75 -20.74 -15.76 -11.69
CA THR A 75 -19.48 -16.45 -11.38
C THR A 75 -18.41 -15.42 -11.08
N VAL A 76 -17.89 -15.43 -9.86
CA VAL A 76 -16.89 -14.49 -9.36
C VAL A 76 -15.57 -15.23 -9.13
N ALA A 77 -14.46 -14.61 -9.51
CA ALA A 77 -13.11 -15.06 -9.18
C ALA A 77 -12.29 -13.91 -8.63
N ASN A 78 -11.29 -14.22 -7.81
CA ASN A 78 -10.30 -13.25 -7.36
C ASN A 78 -8.88 -13.69 -7.72
N VAL A 79 -8.05 -12.71 -8.05
CA VAL A 79 -6.60 -12.84 -8.25
C VAL A 79 -5.89 -11.97 -7.22
N TYR A 80 -4.90 -12.53 -6.56
CA TYR A 80 -4.03 -11.84 -5.60
C TYR A 80 -2.60 -11.81 -6.13
N CYS A 81 -1.93 -10.67 -6.02
CA CYS A 81 -0.54 -10.57 -6.48
C CYS A 81 0.40 -11.40 -5.62
N THR A 82 0.20 -11.41 -4.30
CA THR A 82 1.04 -12.11 -3.30
C THR A 82 0.16 -12.96 -2.36
N ARG A 83 0.79 -13.68 -1.44
CA ARG A 83 0.09 -14.35 -0.33
C ARG A 83 0.12 -13.55 0.98
N GLY A 84 0.65 -12.34 0.95
CA GLY A 84 0.73 -11.46 2.13
C GLY A 84 1.76 -11.92 3.16
N GLU A 85 2.77 -12.64 2.73
CA GLU A 85 3.81 -13.21 3.57
C GLU A 85 4.74 -12.17 4.23
N GLY A 86 4.76 -10.94 3.71
CA GLY A 86 5.50 -9.82 4.27
C GLY A 86 4.80 -9.14 5.45
N GLY A 87 3.53 -9.46 5.71
CA GLY A 87 2.73 -8.86 6.75
C GLY A 87 3.07 -9.30 8.18
N GLY A 88 2.31 -8.77 9.15
CA GLY A 88 2.32 -9.22 10.54
C GLY A 88 1.36 -10.39 10.76
N ASN A 89 1.48 -11.04 11.93
CA ASN A 89 0.57 -12.10 12.38
C ASN A 89 0.06 -11.77 13.78
N MET A 90 -1.24 -11.51 13.91
CA MET A 90 -1.86 -11.14 15.19
C MET A 90 -2.30 -12.33 16.04
N VAL A 91 -2.20 -13.57 15.53
CA VAL A 91 -2.72 -14.76 16.23
C VAL A 91 -1.69 -15.88 16.40
N GLY A 92 -0.47 -15.66 15.93
CA GLY A 92 0.56 -16.70 16.00
C GLY A 92 1.95 -16.23 15.67
N THR A 93 2.86 -17.20 15.54
CA THR A 93 4.30 -16.97 15.33
C THR A 93 4.77 -17.26 13.90
N GLN A 94 3.83 -17.48 12.98
CA GLN A 94 4.15 -17.75 11.58
C GLN A 94 4.47 -16.42 10.89
N TYR A 95 5.64 -16.32 10.27
CA TYR A 95 6.11 -15.21 9.45
C TYR A 95 6.67 -15.71 8.13
N GLY A 96 6.81 -14.83 7.17
CA GLY A 96 7.31 -15.18 5.85
C GLY A 96 6.44 -16.23 5.14
N PRO A 97 7.01 -17.21 4.44
CA PRO A 97 6.24 -18.21 3.69
C PRO A 97 5.20 -18.97 4.53
N ALA A 98 5.47 -19.21 5.82
CA ALA A 98 4.51 -19.86 6.71
C ALA A 98 3.27 -18.99 6.97
N LEU A 99 3.46 -17.67 7.09
CA LEU A 99 2.34 -16.72 7.17
C LEU A 99 1.57 -16.69 5.86
N GLY A 100 2.23 -16.70 4.71
CA GLY A 100 1.57 -16.75 3.41
C GLY A 100 0.65 -17.96 3.25
N ILE A 101 1.06 -19.14 3.73
CA ILE A 101 0.24 -20.36 3.75
C ILE A 101 -0.97 -20.18 4.67
N LEU A 102 -0.76 -19.62 5.87
CA LEU A 102 -1.83 -19.34 6.82
C LEU A 102 -2.88 -18.38 6.21
N ARG A 103 -2.42 -17.25 5.65
CA ARG A 103 -3.29 -16.25 5.03
C ARG A 103 -4.04 -16.79 3.80
N GLU A 104 -3.42 -17.66 3.00
CA GLU A 104 -4.13 -18.37 1.93
C GLU A 104 -5.25 -19.26 2.47
N GLY A 105 -5.04 -19.96 3.59
CA GLY A 105 -6.06 -20.75 4.27
C GLY A 105 -7.23 -19.89 4.73
N GLU A 106 -6.95 -18.80 5.46
CA GLU A 106 -7.94 -17.82 5.92
C GLU A 106 -8.74 -17.21 4.75
N LEU A 107 -8.06 -16.86 3.66
CA LEU A 107 -8.68 -16.34 2.45
C LEU A 107 -9.66 -17.35 1.82
N ARG A 108 -9.29 -18.61 1.72
CA ARG A 108 -10.16 -19.64 1.13
C ARG A 108 -11.43 -19.85 1.94
N GLU A 109 -11.34 -19.78 3.27
CA GLU A 109 -12.52 -19.78 4.16
C GLU A 109 -13.39 -18.54 3.93
N CYS A 110 -12.78 -17.35 3.88
CA CYS A 110 -13.45 -16.10 3.60
C CYS A 110 -14.21 -16.16 2.26
N LEU A 111 -13.52 -16.48 1.18
CA LEU A 111 -14.11 -16.56 -0.16
C LEU A 111 -15.21 -17.61 -0.26
N GLY A 112 -15.08 -18.74 0.42
CA GLY A 112 -16.09 -19.78 0.49
C GLY A 112 -17.42 -19.26 1.03
N LEU A 113 -17.40 -18.48 2.11
CA LEU A 113 -18.60 -17.82 2.68
C LEU A 113 -19.19 -16.77 1.74
N MET A 114 -18.35 -16.08 0.96
CA MET A 114 -18.78 -15.11 -0.05
C MET A 114 -19.37 -15.77 -1.32
N GLY A 115 -19.32 -17.10 -1.42
CA GLY A 115 -19.75 -17.84 -2.63
C GLY A 115 -18.75 -17.80 -3.78
N ILE A 116 -17.50 -17.44 -3.52
CA ILE A 116 -16.41 -17.34 -4.52
C ILE A 116 -15.56 -18.59 -4.45
N ARG A 117 -15.53 -19.36 -5.55
CA ARG A 117 -14.82 -20.65 -5.62
C ARG A 117 -13.47 -20.57 -6.31
N HIS A 118 -13.24 -19.53 -7.12
CA HIS A 118 -12.04 -19.39 -7.92
C HIS A 118 -11.12 -18.34 -7.31
N CYS A 119 -9.94 -18.79 -6.86
CA CYS A 119 -8.91 -17.96 -6.25
C CYS A 119 -7.56 -18.27 -6.90
N PHE A 120 -6.88 -17.25 -7.40
CA PHE A 120 -5.60 -17.38 -8.10
C PHE A 120 -4.57 -16.44 -7.49
N PHE A 121 -3.29 -16.79 -7.65
CA PHE A 121 -2.16 -15.96 -7.23
C PHE A 121 -1.23 -15.69 -8.40
N LEU A 122 -0.67 -14.47 -8.45
CA LEU A 122 0.39 -14.12 -9.41
C LEU A 122 1.77 -14.57 -8.90
N ASP A 123 1.86 -15.12 -7.69
CA ASP A 123 3.09 -15.59 -7.04
C ASP A 123 4.20 -14.53 -7.02
N ARG A 124 3.83 -13.31 -6.73
CA ARG A 124 4.81 -12.26 -6.44
C ARG A 124 5.15 -12.28 -4.97
N ALA A 125 6.39 -11.95 -4.65
CA ALA A 125 6.83 -11.86 -3.26
C ALA A 125 6.18 -10.65 -2.59
N ASP A 126 5.58 -10.86 -1.42
CA ASP A 126 5.24 -9.76 -0.53
C ASP A 126 6.49 -9.39 0.26
N PHE A 127 6.90 -8.15 0.11
CA PHE A 127 8.12 -7.63 0.72
C PHE A 127 7.79 -6.47 1.65
N ALA A 128 8.82 -5.83 2.15
CA ALA A 128 8.72 -4.71 3.07
C ALA A 128 7.72 -3.62 2.63
N TYR A 129 6.99 -3.01 3.58
CA TYR A 129 6.05 -1.93 3.32
C TYR A 129 6.75 -0.74 2.65
N THR A 130 6.16 -0.26 1.58
CA THR A 130 6.58 0.95 0.86
C THR A 130 5.36 1.63 0.25
N GLU A 131 5.40 2.94 0.09
CA GLU A 131 4.42 3.70 -0.70
C GLU A 131 4.88 3.92 -2.16
N SER A 132 6.00 3.34 -2.55
CA SER A 132 6.56 3.49 -3.89
C SER A 132 6.07 2.40 -4.84
N LEU A 133 5.22 2.78 -5.79
CA LEU A 133 4.82 1.94 -6.90
C LEU A 133 6.02 1.49 -7.75
N ALA A 134 6.97 2.39 -8.04
CA ALA A 134 8.10 2.11 -8.90
C ALA A 134 8.96 0.94 -8.37
N ILE A 135 9.26 0.94 -7.06
CA ILE A 135 10.03 -0.17 -6.45
C ILE A 135 9.21 -1.47 -6.41
N THR A 136 7.89 -1.39 -6.24
CA THR A 136 7.04 -2.58 -6.29
C THR A 136 7.08 -3.22 -7.67
N LEU A 137 6.92 -2.45 -8.74
CA LEU A 137 7.00 -2.96 -10.11
C LEU A 137 8.39 -3.53 -10.44
N GLU A 138 9.46 -2.91 -9.94
CA GLU A 138 10.81 -3.46 -10.06
C GLU A 138 10.96 -4.82 -9.38
N LYS A 139 10.51 -4.94 -8.10
CA LYS A 139 10.63 -6.18 -7.32
C LYS A 139 9.77 -7.30 -7.87
N TRP A 140 8.59 -6.99 -8.36
CA TRP A 140 7.69 -7.99 -8.94
C TRP A 140 8.06 -8.37 -10.38
N GLY A 141 8.84 -7.52 -11.07
CA GLY A 141 9.08 -7.64 -12.50
C GLY A 141 7.82 -7.28 -13.29
N HIS A 142 7.67 -5.99 -13.65
CA HIS A 142 6.45 -5.41 -14.21
C HIS A 142 5.86 -6.26 -15.36
N GLU A 143 6.63 -6.44 -16.46
CA GLU A 143 6.16 -7.19 -17.64
C GLU A 143 5.84 -8.66 -17.32
N ALA A 144 6.63 -9.33 -16.49
CA ALA A 144 6.40 -10.72 -16.12
C ALA A 144 5.16 -10.90 -15.24
N THR A 145 4.80 -9.88 -14.44
CA THR A 145 3.58 -9.89 -13.64
C THR A 145 2.37 -9.58 -14.48
N LEU A 146 2.48 -8.60 -15.38
CA LEU A 146 1.43 -8.28 -16.36
C LEU A 146 1.12 -9.49 -17.24
N GLU A 147 2.14 -10.20 -17.72
CA GLU A 147 1.97 -11.42 -18.51
C GLU A 147 1.13 -12.47 -17.80
N ARG A 148 1.39 -12.74 -16.51
CA ARG A 148 0.61 -13.69 -15.72
C ARG A 148 -0.85 -13.26 -15.55
N LEU A 149 -1.09 -11.97 -15.29
CA LEU A 149 -2.45 -11.45 -15.16
C LEU A 149 -3.20 -11.52 -16.50
N VAL A 150 -2.56 -11.17 -17.61
CA VAL A 150 -3.14 -11.29 -18.96
C VAL A 150 -3.50 -12.73 -19.28
N ARG A 151 -2.64 -13.70 -18.93
CA ARG A 151 -2.93 -15.14 -19.09
C ARG A 151 -4.18 -15.55 -18.33
N LEU A 152 -4.33 -15.13 -17.07
CA LEU A 152 -5.52 -15.41 -16.27
C LEU A 152 -6.77 -14.75 -16.87
N ILE A 153 -6.69 -13.51 -17.35
CA ILE A 153 -7.83 -12.85 -18.02
C ILE A 153 -8.23 -13.60 -19.31
N ARG A 154 -7.28 -14.07 -20.10
CA ARG A 154 -7.55 -14.86 -21.32
C ARG A 154 -8.15 -16.23 -21.00
N ILE A 155 -7.77 -16.86 -19.88
CA ILE A 155 -8.35 -18.12 -19.40
C ILE A 155 -9.75 -17.91 -18.85
N LEU A 156 -9.91 -16.94 -17.95
CA LEU A 156 -11.14 -16.70 -17.20
C LEU A 156 -12.19 -15.91 -17.97
N ARG A 157 -11.78 -15.08 -18.91
CA ARG A 157 -12.63 -14.27 -19.79
C ARG A 157 -13.69 -13.44 -19.07
N PRO A 158 -13.31 -12.64 -18.05
CA PRO A 158 -14.25 -11.84 -17.28
C PRO A 158 -14.89 -10.74 -18.13
N GLU A 159 -16.18 -10.47 -17.89
CA GLU A 159 -16.86 -9.31 -18.49
C GLU A 159 -16.49 -8.02 -17.75
N VAL A 160 -16.40 -8.11 -16.43
CA VAL A 160 -16.10 -6.97 -15.55
C VAL A 160 -14.88 -7.29 -14.70
N VAL A 161 -14.02 -6.31 -14.52
CA VAL A 161 -12.91 -6.35 -13.57
C VAL A 161 -13.11 -5.26 -12.51
N VAL A 162 -12.87 -5.61 -11.24
CA VAL A 162 -12.78 -4.66 -10.12
C VAL A 162 -11.40 -4.75 -9.49
N THR A 163 -10.83 -3.63 -9.10
CA THR A 163 -9.47 -3.58 -8.56
C THR A 163 -9.27 -2.44 -7.55
N MET A 164 -8.04 -2.27 -7.10
CA MET A 164 -7.62 -1.23 -6.18
C MET A 164 -7.31 0.08 -6.91
N ASN A 165 -7.35 1.20 -6.19
CA ASN A 165 -6.96 2.50 -6.74
C ASN A 165 -5.43 2.55 -6.94
N PRO A 166 -4.90 2.84 -8.13
CA PRO A 166 -3.46 2.94 -8.39
C PRO A 166 -2.83 4.27 -7.95
N ALA A 167 -3.61 5.23 -7.46
CA ALA A 167 -3.12 6.56 -7.10
C ALA A 167 -2.18 6.53 -5.88
N PRO A 168 -1.06 7.28 -5.89
CA PRO A 168 -0.09 7.35 -4.79
C PRO A 168 -0.58 8.28 -3.67
N ASN A 169 -1.74 7.97 -3.08
CA ASN A 169 -2.27 8.68 -1.93
C ASN A 169 -1.39 8.42 -0.70
N PRO A 170 -1.29 9.37 0.25
CA PRO A 170 -0.58 9.15 1.51
C PRO A 170 -1.12 7.91 2.24
N GLY A 171 -0.23 7.02 2.68
CA GLY A 171 -0.58 5.74 3.31
C GLY A 171 -0.99 4.64 2.33
N GLN A 172 -1.01 4.89 1.01
CA GLN A 172 -1.33 3.88 0.01
C GLN A 172 -0.12 2.99 -0.26
N HIS A 173 -0.20 1.72 0.12
CA HIS A 173 0.86 0.74 -0.12
C HIS A 173 1.19 0.59 -1.61
N GLY A 174 2.47 0.52 -1.97
CA GLY A 174 2.91 0.36 -3.35
C GLY A 174 2.38 -0.90 -4.03
N ASN A 175 2.20 -2.00 -3.27
CA ASN A 175 1.61 -3.24 -3.77
C ASN A 175 0.13 -3.05 -4.16
N HIS A 176 -0.64 -2.24 -3.39
CA HIS A 176 -2.03 -1.90 -3.74
C HIS A 176 -2.08 -1.06 -5.02
N GLN A 177 -1.19 -0.07 -5.13
CA GLN A 177 -1.07 0.76 -6.34
C GLN A 177 -0.74 -0.12 -7.56
N ALA A 178 0.20 -1.08 -7.41
CA ALA A 178 0.62 -1.99 -8.46
C ALA A 178 -0.49 -2.94 -8.91
N ALA A 179 -1.29 -3.49 -8.00
CA ALA A 179 -2.44 -4.33 -8.35
C ALA A 179 -3.44 -3.58 -9.22
N GLY A 180 -3.76 -2.32 -8.86
CA GLY A 180 -4.62 -1.45 -9.66
C GLY A 180 -4.04 -1.12 -11.02
N LEU A 181 -2.76 -0.72 -11.08
CA LEU A 181 -2.06 -0.40 -12.32
C LEU A 181 -2.04 -1.61 -13.27
N LEU A 182 -1.61 -2.77 -12.79
CA LEU A 182 -1.52 -3.99 -13.60
C LEU A 182 -2.89 -4.43 -14.15
N ALA A 183 -3.97 -4.27 -13.37
CA ALA A 183 -5.33 -4.58 -13.84
C ALA A 183 -5.74 -3.65 -14.99
N ILE A 184 -5.40 -2.36 -14.91
CA ILE A 184 -5.71 -1.37 -15.95
C ILE A 184 -4.90 -1.66 -17.23
N GLU A 185 -3.63 -2.00 -17.11
CA GLU A 185 -2.81 -2.39 -18.26
C GLU A 185 -3.29 -3.70 -18.89
N ALA A 186 -3.67 -4.68 -18.05
CA ALA A 186 -4.15 -5.97 -18.51
C ALA A 186 -5.50 -5.88 -19.26
N PHE A 187 -6.34 -4.87 -18.96
CA PHE A 187 -7.57 -4.59 -19.70
C PHE A 187 -7.31 -4.42 -21.20
N ASP A 188 -6.29 -3.65 -21.57
CA ASP A 188 -5.90 -3.43 -22.95
C ASP A 188 -5.06 -4.57 -23.49
N ALA A 189 -4.09 -5.06 -22.71
CA ALA A 189 -3.14 -6.05 -23.15
C ALA A 189 -3.79 -7.42 -23.47
N ALA A 190 -4.81 -7.83 -22.71
CA ALA A 190 -5.47 -9.12 -22.91
C ALA A 190 -6.23 -9.21 -24.26
N ALA A 191 -6.71 -8.08 -24.76
CA ALA A 191 -7.40 -7.99 -26.04
C ALA A 191 -6.45 -8.00 -27.25
N ARG A 192 -5.17 -7.67 -27.05
CA ARG A 192 -4.20 -7.48 -28.14
C ARG A 192 -3.50 -8.78 -28.48
N ARG A 193 -3.37 -9.07 -29.79
CA ARG A 193 -2.67 -10.26 -30.30
C ARG A 193 -1.15 -10.14 -30.22
N ASP A 194 -0.62 -8.92 -30.27
CA ASP A 194 0.81 -8.61 -30.24
C ASP A 194 1.37 -8.51 -28.80
N ARG A 195 0.51 -8.58 -27.80
CA ARG A 195 0.94 -8.67 -26.40
C ARG A 195 0.93 -10.12 -25.96
N PHE A 196 2.09 -10.61 -25.51
CA PHE A 196 2.31 -12.00 -25.06
C PHE A 196 1.80 -13.02 -26.09
N PRO A 197 2.33 -12.98 -27.34
CA PRO A 197 1.84 -13.82 -28.43
C PRO A 197 2.04 -15.33 -28.19
N GLU A 198 2.99 -15.71 -27.32
CA GLU A 198 3.24 -17.10 -26.91
C GLU A 198 2.01 -17.73 -26.25
N GLN A 199 1.24 -16.96 -25.48
CA GLN A 199 -0.01 -17.43 -24.89
C GLN A 199 -1.03 -17.86 -25.94
N LEU A 200 -1.00 -17.24 -27.10
CA LEU A 200 -1.91 -17.56 -28.22
C LEU A 200 -1.38 -18.73 -29.06
N THR A 201 -0.07 -18.73 -29.34
CA THR A 201 0.55 -19.68 -30.27
C THR A 201 0.98 -20.98 -29.61
N LEU A 202 1.43 -20.96 -28.36
CA LEU A 202 1.92 -22.13 -27.63
C LEU A 202 0.90 -22.68 -26.64
N GLU A 203 0.12 -21.81 -25.99
CA GLU A 203 -0.84 -22.20 -24.96
C GLU A 203 -2.28 -22.33 -25.52
N GLY A 204 -2.53 -21.91 -26.75
CA GLY A 204 -3.83 -22.02 -27.42
C GLY A 204 -4.89 -21.07 -26.85
N LEU A 205 -4.50 -20.04 -26.11
CA LEU A 205 -5.43 -19.05 -25.58
C LEU A 205 -5.92 -18.11 -26.69
N SER A 206 -7.03 -17.43 -26.45
CA SER A 206 -7.58 -16.42 -27.35
C SER A 206 -7.50 -15.04 -26.69
N PRO A 207 -7.33 -13.95 -27.47
CA PRO A 207 -7.49 -12.61 -26.95
C PRO A 207 -8.86 -12.45 -26.30
N TRP A 208 -8.90 -11.68 -25.21
CA TRP A 208 -10.14 -11.39 -24.51
C TRP A 208 -10.26 -9.91 -24.18
N GLN A 209 -11.37 -9.29 -24.58
CA GLN A 209 -11.68 -7.90 -24.21
C GLN A 209 -12.61 -7.88 -23.00
N VAL A 210 -12.08 -7.46 -21.86
CA VAL A 210 -12.87 -7.07 -20.69
C VAL A 210 -13.79 -5.91 -21.08
N ARG A 211 -15.04 -5.88 -20.63
CA ARG A 211 -16.02 -4.87 -21.05
C ARG A 211 -15.95 -3.59 -20.21
N LYS A 212 -15.82 -3.77 -18.89
CA LYS A 212 -15.71 -2.65 -17.96
C LYS A 212 -14.65 -2.96 -16.89
N LEU A 213 -13.90 -1.93 -16.50
CA LEU A 213 -12.96 -2.00 -15.40
C LEU A 213 -13.23 -0.85 -14.43
N TYR A 214 -13.33 -1.20 -13.16
CA TYR A 214 -13.56 -0.26 -12.06
C TYR A 214 -12.46 -0.39 -11.01
N HIS A 215 -12.14 0.71 -10.32
CA HIS A 215 -11.43 0.65 -9.05
C HIS A 215 -12.30 1.14 -7.89
N GLY A 216 -12.07 0.62 -6.69
CA GLY A 216 -12.68 1.12 -5.47
C GLY A 216 -12.02 2.40 -4.99
N GLY A 217 -12.67 3.13 -4.09
CA GLY A 217 -12.11 4.32 -3.44
C GLY A 217 -12.99 5.56 -3.62
N ALA A 218 -12.36 6.72 -3.87
CA ALA A 218 -13.02 8.02 -3.88
C ALA A 218 -14.21 8.09 -4.85
N PRO A 219 -15.25 8.90 -4.54
CA PRO A 219 -16.38 9.14 -5.43
C PRO A 219 -15.92 9.65 -6.80
N GLY A 220 -16.49 9.08 -7.85
CA GLY A 220 -16.22 9.46 -9.23
C GLY A 220 -17.34 9.02 -10.14
N ALA A 221 -17.21 9.26 -11.46
CA ALA A 221 -18.15 8.74 -12.44
C ALA A 221 -18.04 7.21 -12.48
N GLY A 222 -19.06 6.52 -11.96
CA GLY A 222 -19.02 5.05 -11.87
C GLY A 222 -20.33 4.48 -11.32
N ALA A 223 -20.23 3.38 -10.62
CA ALA A 223 -21.37 2.64 -10.08
C ALA A 223 -21.40 2.72 -8.54
N THR A 224 -22.61 2.66 -7.97
CA THR A 224 -22.83 2.54 -6.52
C THR A 224 -23.63 1.28 -6.25
N ILE A 225 -23.07 0.34 -5.48
CA ILE A 225 -23.71 -0.92 -5.15
C ILE A 225 -24.25 -0.84 -3.71
N ASP A 226 -25.56 -0.95 -3.58
CA ASP A 226 -26.21 -1.05 -2.27
C ASP A 226 -26.04 -2.47 -1.73
N VAL A 227 -25.16 -2.61 -0.76
CA VAL A 227 -24.83 -3.90 -0.12
C VAL A 227 -25.73 -4.21 1.07
N THR A 228 -26.77 -3.40 1.30
CA THR A 228 -27.76 -3.59 2.39
C THR A 228 -29.05 -4.25 1.91
N GLN A 229 -29.25 -4.38 0.59
CA GLN A 229 -30.41 -5.06 0.02
C GLN A 229 -30.34 -6.57 0.27
N PRO A 230 -31.43 -7.19 0.74
CA PRO A 230 -31.42 -8.62 1.01
C PRO A 230 -31.13 -9.46 -0.24
N LEU A 231 -30.34 -10.52 -0.05
CA LEU A 231 -30.16 -11.60 -1.01
C LEU A 231 -31.47 -12.40 -1.19
N PRO A 232 -31.60 -13.23 -2.22
CA PRO A 232 -32.78 -14.09 -2.41
C PRO A 232 -33.13 -15.00 -1.21
N ASP A 233 -32.14 -15.35 -0.41
CA ASP A 233 -32.29 -16.16 0.82
C ASP A 233 -32.51 -15.31 2.10
N GLY A 234 -32.65 -14.00 1.96
CA GLY A 234 -32.91 -13.05 3.05
C GLY A 234 -31.67 -12.55 3.79
N ARG A 235 -30.48 -13.10 3.53
CA ARG A 235 -29.23 -12.59 4.13
C ARG A 235 -28.87 -11.21 3.55
N ILE A 236 -28.14 -10.40 4.32
CA ILE A 236 -27.65 -9.08 3.88
C ILE A 236 -26.21 -9.21 3.41
N PRO A 237 -25.87 -8.76 2.19
CA PRO A 237 -24.50 -8.84 1.64
C PRO A 237 -23.43 -8.28 2.57
N ALA A 238 -23.64 -7.10 3.14
CA ALA A 238 -22.71 -6.49 4.11
C ALA A 238 -22.48 -7.36 5.36
N THR A 239 -23.52 -8.05 5.84
CA THR A 239 -23.40 -8.96 6.98
C THR A 239 -22.61 -10.22 6.59
N VAL A 240 -22.92 -10.81 5.43
CA VAL A 240 -22.17 -11.98 4.92
C VAL A 240 -20.70 -11.62 4.71
N ALA A 241 -20.43 -10.45 4.13
CA ALA A 241 -19.07 -9.94 3.94
C ALA A 241 -18.33 -9.80 5.28
N GLY A 242 -18.96 -9.20 6.30
CA GLY A 242 -18.36 -9.08 7.64
C GLY A 242 -18.02 -10.42 8.28
N MET A 243 -18.92 -11.39 8.17
CA MET A 243 -18.70 -12.75 8.68
C MET A 243 -17.55 -13.44 7.92
N ALA A 244 -17.49 -13.26 6.61
CA ALA A 244 -16.44 -13.81 5.77
C ALA A 244 -15.06 -13.20 6.11
N LEU A 245 -14.97 -11.88 6.14
CA LEU A 245 -13.74 -11.15 6.45
C LEU A 245 -13.18 -11.44 7.84
N ALA A 246 -14.04 -11.81 8.80
CA ALA A 246 -13.62 -12.23 10.13
C ALA A 246 -12.69 -13.48 10.14
N HIS A 247 -12.58 -14.18 9.01
CA HIS A 247 -11.63 -15.29 8.85
C HIS A 247 -10.18 -14.82 8.64
N HIS A 248 -9.93 -13.57 8.26
CA HIS A 248 -8.56 -13.00 8.21
C HIS A 248 -8.03 -12.69 9.62
N ARG A 249 -7.96 -13.70 10.47
CA ARG A 249 -7.59 -13.58 11.88
C ARG A 249 -6.16 -13.11 12.07
N SER A 250 -5.26 -13.63 11.25
CA SER A 250 -3.85 -13.22 11.28
C SER A 250 -3.66 -11.73 11.02
N GLN A 251 -4.63 -11.07 10.38
CA GLN A 251 -4.63 -9.65 10.08
C GLN A 251 -5.50 -8.81 11.05
N GLY A 252 -6.02 -9.44 12.10
CA GLY A 252 -6.81 -8.76 13.13
C GLY A 252 -8.27 -8.52 12.78
N PHE A 253 -8.81 -9.20 11.78
CA PHE A 253 -10.18 -9.00 11.30
C PHE A 253 -11.24 -9.79 12.07
N GLY A 254 -10.89 -10.48 13.16
CA GLY A 254 -11.83 -11.28 13.93
C GLY A 254 -13.11 -10.55 14.37
N GLY A 255 -13.05 -9.22 14.57
CA GLY A 255 -14.20 -8.37 14.92
C GLY A 255 -15.03 -7.86 13.74
N MET A 256 -14.67 -8.17 12.49
CA MET A 256 -15.30 -7.60 11.30
C MET A 256 -16.78 -7.95 11.13
N ALA A 257 -17.22 -9.08 11.66
CA ALA A 257 -18.61 -9.50 11.60
C ALA A 257 -19.60 -8.46 12.19
N SER A 258 -19.16 -7.65 13.14
CA SER A 258 -19.94 -6.58 13.78
C SER A 258 -19.59 -5.18 13.28
N SER A 259 -18.69 -5.04 12.33
CA SER A 259 -18.19 -3.74 11.89
C SER A 259 -19.24 -2.93 11.13
N PRO A 260 -19.57 -1.71 11.56
CA PRO A 260 -20.55 -0.88 10.88
C PRO A 260 -20.06 -0.29 9.56
N TRP A 261 -18.76 -0.20 9.33
CA TRP A 261 -18.19 0.42 8.14
C TRP A 261 -18.39 -0.40 6.84
N LEU A 262 -18.80 -1.68 6.95
CA LEU A 262 -19.17 -2.50 5.79
C LEU A 262 -20.59 -2.21 5.26
N ARG A 263 -21.41 -1.46 6.00
CA ARG A 263 -22.82 -1.19 5.67
C ARG A 263 -23.07 -0.07 4.65
N PRO A 264 -22.19 0.96 4.49
CA PRO A 264 -22.40 1.96 3.47
C PRO A 264 -22.42 1.34 2.06
N PRO A 265 -23.15 1.92 1.09
CA PRO A 265 -23.06 1.52 -0.29
C PRO A 265 -21.60 1.60 -0.78
N GLN A 266 -21.19 0.62 -1.57
CA GLN A 266 -19.83 0.58 -2.12
C GLN A 266 -19.80 1.33 -3.45
N THR A 267 -18.90 2.31 -3.56
CA THR A 267 -18.73 3.14 -4.76
C THR A 267 -17.55 2.66 -5.59
N TRP A 268 -17.76 2.66 -6.89
CA TRP A 268 -16.82 2.21 -7.89
C TRP A 268 -16.59 3.30 -8.94
N VAL A 269 -15.36 3.58 -9.24
CA VAL A 269 -14.95 4.54 -10.30
C VAL A 269 -14.73 3.76 -11.58
N LEU A 270 -15.44 4.10 -12.65
CA LEU A 270 -15.22 3.50 -13.95
C LEU A 270 -13.93 4.05 -14.58
N VAL A 271 -12.96 3.17 -14.82
CA VAL A 271 -11.66 3.52 -15.38
C VAL A 271 -11.64 3.32 -16.89
N LYS A 272 -12.12 2.15 -17.33
CA LYS A 272 -12.16 1.78 -18.75
C LYS A 272 -13.46 1.08 -19.10
N THR A 273 -13.97 1.36 -20.29
CA THR A 273 -15.14 0.69 -20.85
C THR A 273 -15.06 0.61 -22.37
N VAL A 274 -15.56 -0.47 -22.94
CA VAL A 274 -15.79 -0.64 -24.39
C VAL A 274 -17.26 -0.75 -24.73
N VAL A 275 -18.13 -0.49 -23.74
CA VAL A 275 -19.60 -0.47 -23.90
C VAL A 275 -20.14 0.89 -23.41
N PRO A 276 -21.33 1.32 -23.87
CA PRO A 276 -21.96 2.54 -23.36
C PRO A 276 -22.11 2.51 -21.84
N PHE A 277 -21.93 3.66 -21.23
CA PHE A 277 -21.97 3.86 -19.79
C PHE A 277 -22.72 5.13 -19.44
N ASP A 278 -23.63 5.04 -18.45
CA ASP A 278 -24.28 6.17 -17.82
C ASP A 278 -23.77 6.34 -16.39
N SER A 279 -23.40 7.56 -16.01
CA SER A 279 -22.94 7.83 -14.64
C SER A 279 -24.03 7.54 -13.62
N GLY A 280 -23.63 7.01 -12.44
CA GLY A 280 -24.56 6.70 -11.34
C GLY A 280 -25.27 5.35 -11.49
N GLU A 281 -24.71 4.41 -12.23
CA GLU A 281 -25.23 3.03 -12.31
C GLU A 281 -25.28 2.36 -10.94
N SER A 282 -26.30 1.51 -10.75
CA SER A 282 -26.44 0.63 -9.57
C SER A 282 -26.06 -0.84 -9.88
N ASP A 283 -25.45 -1.06 -11.04
CA ASP A 283 -25.06 -2.38 -11.52
C ASP A 283 -23.79 -2.28 -12.37
N LEU A 284 -22.72 -3.00 -11.98
CA LEU A 284 -21.46 -3.07 -12.74
C LEU A 284 -21.65 -3.69 -14.14
N PHE A 285 -22.70 -4.48 -14.34
CA PHE A 285 -23.00 -5.17 -15.60
C PHE A 285 -24.00 -4.43 -16.48
N ARG A 286 -24.48 -3.27 -16.07
CA ARG A 286 -25.43 -2.50 -16.89
C ARG A 286 -24.85 -2.19 -18.27
N GLY A 287 -25.68 -2.35 -19.31
CA GLY A 287 -25.28 -2.10 -20.70
C GLY A 287 -24.41 -3.17 -21.34
N LEU A 288 -24.11 -4.27 -20.62
CA LEU A 288 -23.42 -5.40 -21.24
C LEU A 288 -24.41 -6.21 -22.10
N PRO A 289 -24.01 -6.62 -23.32
CA PRO A 289 -24.84 -7.51 -24.14
C PRO A 289 -25.02 -8.86 -23.43
N VAL A 290 -26.23 -9.41 -23.53
CA VAL A 290 -26.50 -10.78 -23.10
C VAL A 290 -25.85 -11.71 -24.12
N ALA A 291 -24.67 -12.23 -23.78
CA ALA A 291 -23.90 -13.23 -24.50
C ALA A 291 -23.86 -13.03 -26.03
N ASP A 292 -22.86 -12.33 -26.53
CA ASP A 292 -22.49 -12.36 -27.94
C ASP A 292 -21.07 -12.89 -28.16
N PRO A 293 -20.83 -13.68 -29.21
CA PRO A 293 -19.48 -14.07 -29.57
C PRO A 293 -18.67 -12.84 -30.01
N ILE A 294 -17.42 -12.84 -29.62
CA ILE A 294 -16.47 -11.76 -29.72
C ILE A 294 -16.26 -11.33 -31.17
N SER A 295 -16.71 -10.14 -31.53
CA SER A 295 -16.13 -9.40 -32.64
C SER A 295 -14.90 -8.65 -32.10
N PRO A 296 -13.75 -8.66 -32.81
CA PRO A 296 -12.62 -7.83 -32.43
C PRO A 296 -13.05 -6.36 -32.41
N ILE A 297 -13.09 -5.76 -31.24
CA ILE A 297 -13.34 -4.31 -31.13
C ILE A 297 -12.05 -3.61 -31.56
N PRO A 298 -12.10 -2.63 -32.47
CA PRO A 298 -10.94 -1.80 -32.77
C PRO A 298 -10.39 -1.24 -31.46
N SER A 299 -9.09 -1.28 -31.29
CA SER A 299 -8.43 -0.61 -30.16
C SER A 299 -9.02 0.78 -29.99
N PRO A 300 -9.46 1.17 -28.78
CA PRO A 300 -9.90 2.54 -28.57
C PRO A 300 -8.77 3.44 -29.07
N ARG A 301 -9.07 4.30 -30.04
CA ARG A 301 -8.15 5.37 -30.36
C ARG A 301 -7.92 6.11 -29.05
N SER A 302 -6.67 6.18 -28.63
CA SER A 302 -6.23 7.15 -27.65
C SER A 302 -6.83 8.49 -28.12
N GLU A 303 -7.93 8.92 -27.49
CA GLU A 303 -8.28 10.32 -27.58
C GLU A 303 -7.11 11.02 -26.93
N SER A 304 -6.25 11.58 -27.78
CA SER A 304 -5.23 12.51 -27.33
C SER A 304 -6.00 13.58 -26.57
N THR A 305 -5.94 13.53 -25.25
CA THR A 305 -6.38 14.66 -24.42
C THR A 305 -5.79 15.90 -25.05
N PRO A 306 -6.59 16.95 -25.32
CA PRO A 306 -6.06 18.19 -25.86
C PRO A 306 -4.86 18.57 -25.00
N ASP A 307 -3.79 19.01 -25.63
CA ASP A 307 -2.53 19.41 -25.01
C ASP A 307 -2.74 20.67 -24.15
N ASN A 308 -3.46 20.50 -23.04
CA ASN A 308 -3.70 21.49 -21.99
C ASN A 308 -2.71 21.26 -20.82
N ALA A 309 -1.59 20.59 -21.06
CA ALA A 309 -0.53 20.55 -20.07
C ALA A 309 -0.14 22.00 -19.73
N PRO A 310 -0.11 22.37 -18.45
CA PRO A 310 0.27 23.72 -18.05
C PRO A 310 1.66 24.01 -18.62
N LYS A 311 1.82 25.15 -19.28
CA LYS A 311 3.10 25.56 -19.85
C LYS A 311 4.19 25.62 -18.78
N LEU A 312 3.80 25.95 -17.56
CA LEU A 312 4.64 26.00 -16.36
C LEU A 312 4.08 25.06 -15.32
N ALA A 313 4.92 24.26 -14.66
CA ALA A 313 4.47 23.37 -13.57
C ALA A 313 5.60 23.11 -12.57
N PHE A 314 5.30 23.12 -11.28
CA PHE A 314 6.18 22.52 -10.28
C PHE A 314 6.23 21.00 -10.50
N VAL A 315 7.43 20.44 -10.39
CA VAL A 315 7.63 19.00 -10.47
C VAL A 315 7.21 18.39 -9.13
N PRO A 316 6.22 17.50 -9.11
CA PRO A 316 5.81 16.84 -7.90
C PRO A 316 6.83 15.79 -7.45
N ARG A 317 6.57 15.14 -6.32
CA ARG A 317 7.37 13.99 -5.85
C ARG A 317 7.44 12.89 -6.92
N PRO A 318 8.53 12.11 -6.99
CA PRO A 318 8.73 11.08 -8.02
C PRO A 318 7.56 10.09 -8.14
N ALA A 319 6.93 9.70 -7.04
CA ALA A 319 5.78 8.79 -7.07
C ALA A 319 4.56 9.41 -7.79
N VAL A 320 4.31 10.70 -7.58
CA VAL A 320 3.22 11.43 -8.23
C VAL A 320 3.55 11.71 -9.69
N GLU A 321 4.79 12.10 -10.01
CA GLU A 321 5.26 12.30 -11.39
C GLU A 321 5.09 11.01 -12.20
N PHE A 322 5.54 9.89 -11.67
CA PHE A 322 5.39 8.57 -12.28
C PHE A 322 3.90 8.25 -12.56
N TYR A 323 3.04 8.45 -11.57
CA TYR A 323 1.60 8.18 -11.72
C TYR A 323 0.96 9.08 -12.79
N GLN A 324 1.28 10.37 -12.81
CA GLN A 324 0.76 11.31 -13.81
C GLN A 324 1.21 10.96 -15.23
N ASP A 325 2.47 10.54 -15.41
CA ASP A 325 2.99 10.09 -16.69
C ASP A 325 2.29 8.83 -17.17
N TRP A 326 2.12 7.87 -16.26
CA TRP A 326 1.43 6.63 -16.55
C TRP A 326 -0.06 6.87 -16.93
N VAL A 327 -0.77 7.70 -16.17
CA VAL A 327 -2.17 8.09 -16.47
C VAL A 327 -2.30 8.67 -17.87
N ARG A 328 -1.37 9.55 -18.26
CA ARG A 328 -1.35 10.13 -19.62
C ARG A 328 -1.12 9.06 -20.70
N GLN A 329 -0.17 8.18 -20.49
CA GLN A 329 0.14 7.09 -21.43
C GLN A 329 -1.04 6.15 -21.66
N HIS A 330 -1.86 5.93 -20.64
CA HIS A 330 -3.03 5.02 -20.70
C HIS A 330 -4.35 5.73 -21.01
N GLY A 331 -4.35 7.05 -21.26
CA GLY A 331 -5.55 7.81 -21.63
C GLY A 331 -6.65 7.81 -20.57
N ILE A 332 -6.28 7.69 -19.29
CA ILE A 332 -7.23 7.64 -18.16
C ILE A 332 -7.23 8.93 -17.32
N GLY A 333 -6.98 10.08 -17.96
CA GLY A 333 -6.95 11.39 -17.29
C GLY A 333 -8.23 11.72 -16.52
N HIS A 334 -9.38 11.19 -16.95
CA HIS A 334 -10.67 11.40 -16.31
C HIS A 334 -10.80 10.80 -14.90
N VAL A 335 -9.95 9.83 -14.54
CA VAL A 335 -9.90 9.23 -13.19
C VAL A 335 -8.64 9.62 -12.42
N ALA A 336 -7.78 10.45 -13.02
CA ALA A 336 -6.56 10.91 -12.36
C ALA A 336 -6.91 11.72 -11.12
N ALA A 337 -6.32 11.35 -9.99
CA ALA A 337 -6.39 12.18 -8.79
C ALA A 337 -5.63 13.48 -9.05
N ALA A 338 -6.24 14.60 -8.67
CA ALA A 338 -5.55 15.88 -8.66
C ALA A 338 -4.62 15.93 -7.44
N PHE A 339 -3.32 16.01 -7.69
CA PHE A 339 -2.31 16.20 -6.64
C PHE A 339 -1.80 17.63 -6.71
N GLU A 340 -1.94 18.36 -5.61
CA GLU A 340 -1.19 19.60 -5.42
C GLU A 340 0.28 19.21 -5.23
N PRO A 341 1.24 19.85 -5.96
CA PRO A 341 2.66 19.60 -5.73
C PRO A 341 3.02 19.87 -4.28
N ASP A 342 3.52 18.83 -3.59
CA ASP A 342 3.87 18.81 -2.18
C ASP A 342 5.33 18.35 -2.08
N ILE A 343 6.22 19.27 -1.71
CA ILE A 343 7.66 19.12 -1.90
C ILE A 343 8.36 19.28 -0.54
N PRO A 344 9.08 18.24 -0.05
CA PRO A 344 9.86 18.35 1.17
C PRO A 344 11.09 19.27 0.95
N VAL A 345 11.37 20.13 1.93
CA VAL A 345 12.53 21.02 1.96
C VAL A 345 13.13 21.03 3.37
N VAL A 346 14.45 21.21 3.49
CA VAL A 346 15.11 21.15 4.82
C VAL A 346 15.05 22.53 5.50
N ALA A 347 14.52 22.57 6.71
CA ALA A 347 14.43 23.80 7.49
C ALA A 347 15.79 24.47 7.68
N GLY A 348 15.88 25.78 7.41
CA GLY A 348 17.13 26.56 7.50
C GLY A 348 18.12 26.37 6.36
N GLU A 349 17.93 25.38 5.46
CA GLU A 349 18.84 25.11 4.36
C GLU A 349 18.26 25.46 2.98
N ALA A 350 19.14 25.78 2.02
CA ALA A 350 18.74 25.95 0.64
C ALA A 350 18.45 24.58 0.01
N SER A 351 17.18 24.32 -0.30
CA SER A 351 16.70 23.09 -0.91
C SER A 351 16.26 23.31 -2.35
N PRO A 352 16.61 22.43 -3.30
CA PRO A 352 16.18 22.56 -4.69
C PRO A 352 14.70 22.21 -4.83
N ILE A 353 13.94 23.08 -5.49
CA ILE A 353 12.62 22.79 -6.02
C ILE A 353 12.68 22.81 -7.53
N LEU A 354 11.96 21.91 -8.17
CA LEU A 354 12.02 21.70 -9.60
C LEU A 354 10.79 22.30 -10.28
N ILE A 355 11.03 22.97 -11.43
CA ILE A 355 9.99 23.56 -12.26
C ILE A 355 10.24 23.18 -13.71
N ASP A 356 9.21 22.67 -14.39
CA ASP A 356 9.21 22.48 -15.83
C ASP A 356 8.59 23.70 -16.50
N ALA A 357 9.36 24.39 -17.37
CA ALA A 357 8.97 25.64 -17.99
C ALA A 357 9.45 25.73 -19.45
N PRO A 358 8.74 26.47 -20.35
CA PRO A 358 9.25 26.81 -21.66
C PRO A 358 10.61 27.51 -21.58
N ALA A 359 11.48 27.28 -22.56
CA ALA A 359 12.80 27.90 -22.59
C ALA A 359 12.79 29.44 -22.49
N SER A 360 11.76 30.08 -23.06
CA SER A 360 11.52 31.52 -22.96
C SER A 360 11.24 32.03 -21.55
N MET A 361 10.76 31.18 -20.64
CA MET A 361 10.42 31.56 -19.26
C MET A 361 11.60 31.36 -18.28
N ARG A 362 12.72 30.82 -18.71
CA ARG A 362 13.86 30.54 -17.81
C ARG A 362 14.34 31.75 -17.02
N ALA A 363 14.48 32.90 -17.68
CA ALA A 363 14.91 34.12 -17.00
C ALA A 363 13.89 34.58 -15.96
N ALA A 364 12.61 34.51 -16.31
CA ALA A 364 11.51 34.88 -15.45
C ALA A 364 11.35 33.96 -14.23
N VAL A 365 11.57 32.65 -14.37
CA VAL A 365 11.63 31.70 -13.25
C VAL A 365 12.77 32.02 -12.30
N GLY A 366 13.89 32.54 -12.81
CA GLY A 366 15.03 32.95 -11.98
C GLY A 366 14.92 34.34 -11.33
N ASP A 367 13.87 35.11 -11.64
CA ASP A 367 13.64 36.45 -11.10
C ASP A 367 12.81 36.40 -9.81
N PRO A 368 13.36 36.79 -8.65
CA PRO A 368 12.64 36.80 -7.39
C PRO A 368 11.35 37.64 -7.38
N ALA A 369 11.24 38.63 -8.24
CA ALA A 369 10.05 39.48 -8.33
C ALA A 369 8.80 38.72 -8.77
N ASN A 370 8.95 37.57 -9.42
CA ASN A 370 7.85 36.73 -9.89
C ASN A 370 7.40 35.69 -8.84
N TRP A 371 8.05 35.66 -7.68
CA TRP A 371 7.75 34.68 -6.62
C TRP A 371 7.01 35.31 -5.46
N SER A 372 5.95 34.66 -5.03
CA SER A 372 5.30 34.93 -3.74
C SER A 372 5.74 33.86 -2.75
N LEU A 373 6.52 34.29 -1.77
CA LEU A 373 7.03 33.45 -0.68
C LEU A 373 6.47 33.92 0.66
N PRO A 374 6.21 33.04 1.63
CA PRO A 374 5.84 33.42 2.98
C PRO A 374 6.95 34.20 3.70
N ALA A 375 6.59 34.88 4.79
CA ALA A 375 7.54 35.62 5.58
C ALA A 375 8.66 34.70 6.13
N GLY A 376 9.92 35.16 6.02
CA GLY A 376 11.09 34.41 6.46
C GLY A 376 11.64 33.39 5.45
N TRP A 377 10.94 33.15 4.33
CA TRP A 377 11.44 32.31 3.25
C TRP A 377 12.22 33.12 2.21
N THR A 378 13.25 32.54 1.63
CA THR A 378 14.11 33.23 0.65
C THR A 378 14.45 32.37 -0.53
N LEU A 379 14.54 32.98 -1.72
CA LEU A 379 15.21 32.39 -2.88
C LEU A 379 16.72 32.57 -2.75
N VAL A 380 17.47 31.52 -3.13
CA VAL A 380 18.94 31.50 -3.04
C VAL A 380 19.54 31.26 -4.42
N GLY A 381 20.28 32.22 -4.92
CA GLY A 381 20.96 32.09 -6.23
C GLY A 381 20.03 32.22 -7.43
N ARG A 382 20.46 31.68 -8.56
CA ARG A 382 19.74 31.73 -9.85
C ARG A 382 19.18 30.36 -10.21
N ALA A 383 18.10 30.34 -11.03
CA ALA A 383 17.57 29.11 -11.59
C ALA A 383 18.62 28.36 -12.45
N THR A 384 18.84 27.11 -12.16
CA THR A 384 19.79 26.23 -12.87
C THR A 384 19.04 25.28 -13.78
N ARG A 385 19.44 25.19 -15.05
CA ARG A 385 18.87 24.21 -15.99
C ARG A 385 19.45 22.82 -15.70
N LEU A 386 18.57 21.83 -15.53
CA LEU A 386 18.95 20.42 -15.35
C LEU A 386 18.84 19.60 -16.64
N GLY A 387 17.88 19.95 -17.51
CA GLY A 387 17.65 19.18 -18.75
C GLY A 387 16.43 19.66 -19.52
N THR A 388 15.97 18.81 -20.43
CA THR A 388 14.73 18.99 -21.20
C THR A 388 13.86 17.77 -20.95
N VAL A 389 12.57 17.99 -20.63
CA VAL A 389 11.58 16.91 -20.44
C VAL A 389 10.97 16.50 -21.78
N ALA A 390 10.23 15.39 -21.79
CA ALA A 390 9.72 14.75 -23.01
C ALA A 390 8.81 15.66 -23.88
N ASP A 391 8.13 16.62 -23.27
CA ASP A 391 7.26 17.59 -23.97
C ASP A 391 8.01 18.85 -24.45
N GLY A 392 9.35 18.88 -24.36
CA GLY A 392 10.20 19.96 -24.82
C GLY A 392 10.41 21.10 -23.82
N ARG A 393 9.73 21.09 -22.65
CA ARG A 393 10.00 22.06 -21.59
C ARG A 393 11.38 21.84 -20.97
N GLN A 394 11.93 22.89 -20.37
CA GLN A 394 13.17 22.82 -19.60
C GLN A 394 12.87 22.53 -18.14
N ARG A 395 13.56 21.55 -17.55
CA ARG A 395 13.57 21.34 -16.11
C ARG A 395 14.59 22.27 -15.47
N LEU A 396 14.10 23.09 -14.56
CA LEU A 396 14.88 24.10 -13.84
C LEU A 396 14.87 23.76 -12.35
N ALA A 397 16.01 23.96 -11.67
CA ALA A 397 16.11 23.93 -10.22
C ALA A 397 16.22 25.35 -9.69
N VAL A 398 15.38 25.68 -8.71
CA VAL A 398 15.43 26.93 -7.93
C VAL A 398 15.68 26.58 -6.49
N GLN A 399 16.58 27.27 -5.82
CA GLN A 399 16.88 27.02 -4.41
C GLN A 399 15.98 27.87 -3.52
N VAL A 400 15.26 27.22 -2.60
CA VAL A 400 14.43 27.89 -1.60
C VAL A 400 14.95 27.55 -0.21
N ARG A 401 15.03 28.55 0.67
CA ARG A 401 15.43 28.37 2.06
C ARG A 401 14.27 28.74 2.97
N PRO A 402 13.69 27.77 3.70
CA PRO A 402 12.72 28.02 4.75
C PRO A 402 13.41 28.56 6.03
N PRO A 403 12.65 29.08 7.02
CA PRO A 403 13.15 29.34 8.37
C PRO A 403 13.72 28.08 9.04
N GLU A 404 14.52 28.29 10.11
CA GLU A 404 14.99 27.19 10.97
C GLU A 404 13.88 26.63 11.88
N GLY A 405 14.11 25.47 12.51
CA GLY A 405 13.24 24.85 13.49
C GLY A 405 12.15 23.99 12.85
N HIS A 406 10.90 24.19 13.24
CA HIS A 406 9.71 23.51 12.72
C HIS A 406 8.74 24.52 12.10
N PRO A 407 9.10 25.16 10.98
CA PRO A 407 8.19 26.08 10.32
C PRO A 407 6.98 25.30 9.76
N ALA A 408 5.84 25.97 9.75
CA ALA A 408 4.63 25.40 9.14
C ALA A 408 4.79 25.19 7.62
N ASP A 409 4.00 24.30 7.07
CA ASP A 409 3.84 24.16 5.61
C ASP A 409 3.54 25.51 4.98
N ALA A 410 4.07 25.74 3.78
CA ALA A 410 3.96 27.01 3.10
C ALA A 410 3.52 26.84 1.66
N GLU A 411 2.54 27.62 1.24
CA GLU A 411 2.21 27.74 -0.18
C GLU A 411 3.15 28.78 -0.81
N ILE A 412 3.77 28.38 -1.92
CA ILE A 412 4.56 29.26 -2.77
C ILE A 412 3.89 29.41 -4.12
N ARG A 413 4.09 30.56 -4.75
CA ARG A 413 3.52 30.86 -6.08
C ARG A 413 4.58 31.48 -6.97
N VAL A 414 4.47 31.19 -8.27
CA VAL A 414 5.23 31.86 -9.31
C VAL A 414 4.22 32.42 -10.31
N SER A 415 4.30 33.72 -10.57
CA SER A 415 3.38 34.45 -11.45
C SER A 415 4.16 35.20 -12.52
N PHE A 416 3.67 35.15 -13.75
CA PHE A 416 4.30 35.87 -14.88
C PHE A 416 3.34 36.95 -15.41
N PRO A 417 3.49 38.20 -14.96
CA PRO A 417 2.75 39.32 -15.51
C PRO A 417 3.26 39.65 -16.93
N GLY A 418 2.40 39.62 -17.94
CA GLY A 418 2.73 40.05 -19.30
C GLY A 418 2.64 39.00 -20.41
N ALA A 419 2.30 37.74 -20.10
CA ALA A 419 1.80 36.80 -21.09
C ALA A 419 0.34 37.14 -21.46
N ALA A 420 -0.12 36.75 -22.66
CA ALA A 420 -1.50 36.96 -23.10
C ALA A 420 -2.56 36.35 -22.15
N VAL A 421 -2.14 35.45 -21.29
CA VAL A 421 -2.85 34.91 -20.10
C VAL A 421 -1.83 34.93 -18.96
N SER A 422 -2.19 35.54 -17.82
CA SER A 422 -1.40 35.46 -16.59
C SER A 422 -1.29 33.99 -16.16
N GLU A 423 -0.11 33.40 -16.28
CA GLU A 423 0.15 32.05 -15.75
C GLU A 423 0.62 32.17 -14.31
N GLU A 424 -0.11 31.56 -13.40
CA GLU A 424 0.28 31.36 -12.01
C GLU A 424 0.29 29.86 -11.72
N VAL A 425 1.35 29.38 -11.09
CA VAL A 425 1.44 28.02 -10.57
C VAL A 425 1.81 28.07 -9.10
N LYS A 426 1.28 27.12 -8.34
CA LYS A 426 1.51 27.01 -6.91
C LYS A 426 2.00 25.62 -6.51
N ALA A 427 2.71 25.57 -5.41
CA ALA A 427 3.10 24.34 -4.73
C ALA A 427 3.08 24.56 -3.22
N ARG A 428 2.87 23.47 -2.48
CA ARG A 428 3.04 23.42 -1.05
C ARG A 428 4.45 22.94 -0.74
N LEU A 429 5.19 23.69 0.04
CA LEU A 429 6.49 23.26 0.58
C LEU A 429 6.31 22.74 2.00
N HIS A 430 6.88 21.59 2.27
CA HIS A 430 6.87 20.93 3.56
C HIS A 430 8.28 20.98 4.18
N PRO A 431 8.53 21.86 5.17
CA PRO A 431 9.81 21.90 5.85
C PRO A 431 10.00 20.69 6.76
N VAL A 432 11.08 19.94 6.54
CA VAL A 432 11.50 18.88 7.45
C VAL A 432 12.55 19.42 8.42
N PRO A 433 12.46 19.13 9.74
CA PRO A 433 13.38 19.65 10.73
C PRO A 433 14.78 19.05 10.59
N GLN A 434 15.79 19.74 11.15
CA GLN A 434 17.14 19.21 11.24
C GLN A 434 17.74 19.45 12.63
N ILE A 435 18.55 18.48 13.07
CA ILE A 435 19.31 18.54 14.32
C ILE A 435 20.69 17.92 14.12
N ARG A 436 21.54 18.08 15.14
CA ARG A 436 22.89 17.50 15.19
C ARG A 436 23.00 16.48 16.30
N ALA A 437 23.60 15.30 16.01
CA ALA A 437 23.99 14.35 17.03
C ALA A 437 25.26 14.81 17.75
N ASN A 438 25.18 15.00 19.06
CA ASN A 438 26.31 15.43 19.87
C ASN A 438 27.38 14.36 19.96
N GLN A 439 28.66 14.73 19.79
CA GLN A 439 29.77 13.81 19.93
C GLN A 439 29.98 13.47 21.42
N LEU A 440 29.93 12.19 21.76
CA LEU A 440 30.19 11.68 23.08
C LEU A 440 31.69 11.44 23.31
N ARG A 441 32.16 11.75 24.52
CA ARG A 441 33.51 11.38 24.99
C ARG A 441 33.52 10.06 25.74
N THR A 442 32.42 9.74 26.40
CA THR A 442 32.17 8.49 27.14
C THR A 442 30.79 7.99 26.78
N ASP A 443 30.64 6.66 26.69
CA ASP A 443 29.36 6.04 26.42
C ASP A 443 28.39 6.27 27.56
N PRO A 444 27.13 6.67 27.31
CA PRO A 444 26.11 6.76 28.33
C PRO A 444 25.81 5.38 28.93
N ASP A 445 25.52 5.35 30.21
CA ASP A 445 24.89 4.20 30.83
C ASP A 445 23.41 4.15 30.46
N LEU A 446 22.97 3.07 29.82
CA LEU A 446 21.57 2.89 29.45
C LEU A 446 20.67 2.67 30.67
N ASP A 447 21.20 2.09 31.74
CA ASP A 447 20.48 1.77 32.96
C ASP A 447 20.53 2.92 33.99
N ALA A 448 21.21 4.03 33.66
CA ALA A 448 21.29 5.19 34.53
C ALA A 448 19.90 5.68 34.95
N PRO A 449 19.75 6.24 36.14
CA PRO A 449 18.52 6.95 36.54
C PRO A 449 18.07 7.98 35.50
N LEU A 450 16.79 8.36 35.52
CA LEU A 450 16.19 9.36 34.60
C LEU A 450 17.06 10.62 34.45
N ASP A 451 17.79 10.96 35.50
CA ASP A 451 18.67 12.12 35.59
C ASP A 451 20.14 11.80 35.38
N GLY A 452 20.47 10.73 34.70
CA GLY A 452 21.85 10.31 34.40
C GLY A 452 22.70 11.46 33.83
N ALA A 453 23.90 11.64 34.40
CA ALA A 453 24.72 12.84 34.19
C ALA A 453 25.02 13.12 32.70
N VAL A 454 25.26 12.10 31.88
CA VAL A 454 25.58 12.26 30.46
C VAL A 454 24.34 12.71 29.68
N TRP A 455 23.20 12.08 29.90
CA TRP A 455 21.97 12.41 29.19
C TRP A 455 21.51 13.85 29.42
N LYS A 456 21.62 14.36 30.64
CA LYS A 456 21.27 15.74 30.99
C LYS A 456 22.08 16.81 30.24
N THR A 457 23.26 16.48 29.77
CA THR A 457 24.11 17.44 29.04
C THR A 457 23.73 17.57 27.57
N LEU A 458 22.88 16.68 27.06
CA LEU A 458 22.47 16.65 25.65
C LEU A 458 21.26 17.56 25.43
N PRO A 459 21.20 18.25 24.27
CA PRO A 459 20.01 18.99 23.87
C PRO A 459 18.79 18.08 23.84
N GLU A 460 17.66 18.62 24.29
CA GLU A 460 16.36 17.94 24.26
C GLU A 460 15.51 18.49 23.13
N HIS A 461 14.89 17.59 22.39
CA HIS A 461 14.04 17.91 21.26
C HIS A 461 12.60 17.43 21.55
N PRO A 462 11.58 18.29 21.43
CA PRO A 462 10.20 17.92 21.71
C PRO A 462 9.57 17.09 20.58
N ILE A 463 8.55 16.32 20.95
CA ILE A 463 7.54 15.76 20.05
C ILE A 463 6.20 16.18 20.64
N GLU A 464 5.61 17.21 20.06
CA GLU A 464 4.41 17.85 20.61
C GLU A 464 3.16 17.01 20.35
N SER A 465 2.19 17.02 21.25
CA SER A 465 0.91 16.33 21.11
C SER A 465 0.12 16.72 19.85
N GLY A 466 0.36 17.91 19.32
CA GLY A 466 -0.21 18.39 18.05
C GLY A 466 0.51 17.88 16.80
N TRP A 467 1.65 17.20 16.92
CA TRP A 467 2.43 16.70 15.79
C TRP A 467 1.99 15.29 15.39
N THR A 468 0.68 15.15 15.19
CA THR A 468 0.07 13.90 14.77
C THR A 468 0.20 13.68 13.26
N TRP A 469 0.48 12.46 12.86
CA TRP A 469 0.38 12.04 11.47
C TRP A 469 -0.80 11.08 11.25
N GLN A 470 -1.37 10.56 12.34
CA GLN A 470 -2.64 9.83 12.35
C GLN A 470 -3.30 9.99 13.72
N GLY A 471 -4.63 10.10 13.74
CA GLY A 471 -5.41 10.30 14.96
C GLY A 471 -5.29 11.72 15.53
N THR A 472 -5.71 11.89 16.78
CA THR A 472 -5.68 13.17 17.49
C THR A 472 -5.45 12.91 18.99
N ALA A 473 -4.37 13.45 19.54
CA ALA A 473 -4.14 13.42 20.98
C ALA A 473 -5.04 14.44 21.68
N THR A 474 -5.50 14.13 22.88
CA THR A 474 -6.34 15.04 23.69
C THR A 474 -5.52 16.12 24.41
N GLY A 475 -4.21 15.95 24.48
CA GLY A 475 -3.28 16.92 25.04
C GLY A 475 -1.91 16.32 25.37
N PRO A 476 -0.99 17.13 25.93
CA PRO A 476 0.37 16.66 26.22
C PRO A 476 0.48 15.56 27.27
N ALA A 477 -0.52 15.41 28.13
CA ALA A 477 -0.56 14.34 29.15
C ALA A 477 -1.03 13.00 28.55
N ASP A 478 -1.92 13.03 27.57
CA ASP A 478 -2.41 11.89 26.80
C ASP A 478 -1.25 11.30 25.97
N CYS A 479 -0.74 12.03 25.00
CA CYS A 479 0.42 11.61 24.24
C CYS A 479 1.32 12.78 23.86
N SER A 480 2.58 12.75 24.28
CA SER A 480 3.64 13.64 23.85
C SER A 480 5.00 13.01 24.14
N GLY A 481 6.07 13.61 23.64
CA GLY A 481 7.40 13.09 23.91
C GLY A 481 8.51 14.11 23.79
N ARG A 482 9.69 13.67 24.17
CA ARG A 482 10.94 14.38 23.95
C ARG A 482 12.07 13.39 23.80
N PHE A 483 13.08 13.74 23.04
CA PHE A 483 14.23 12.88 22.85
C PHE A 483 15.55 13.64 22.89
N ARG A 484 16.63 12.91 23.15
CA ARG A 484 18.02 13.36 23.07
C ARG A 484 18.78 12.40 22.17
N VAL A 485 19.67 12.89 21.33
CA VAL A 485 20.48 12.08 20.42
C VAL A 485 21.95 12.47 20.48
N ALA A 486 22.80 11.46 20.46
CA ALA A 486 24.23 11.63 20.47
C ALA A 486 24.91 10.50 19.70
N ARG A 487 26.20 10.61 19.45
CA ARG A 487 26.99 9.58 18.77
C ARG A 487 28.40 9.46 19.37
N ASN A 488 28.99 8.30 19.22
CA ASN A 488 30.41 8.09 19.26
C ASN A 488 30.93 7.62 17.89
N ALA A 489 32.10 6.99 17.81
CA ALA A 489 32.66 6.52 16.56
C ALA A 489 31.90 5.32 15.95
N THR A 490 31.14 4.57 16.74
CA THR A 490 30.56 3.28 16.36
C THR A 490 29.05 3.18 16.53
N HIS A 491 28.47 4.03 17.36
CA HIS A 491 27.05 3.93 17.73
C HIS A 491 26.33 5.28 17.66
N LEU A 492 25.07 5.21 17.29
CA LEU A 492 24.06 6.21 17.57
C LEU A 492 23.44 5.91 18.95
N TRP A 493 23.32 6.92 19.80
CA TRP A 493 22.73 6.84 21.13
C TRP A 493 21.50 7.71 21.18
N ILE A 494 20.40 7.18 21.67
CA ILE A 494 19.15 7.91 21.78
C ILE A 494 18.46 7.65 23.11
N GLU A 495 17.88 8.69 23.69
CA GLU A 495 16.96 8.64 24.83
C GLU A 495 15.64 9.24 24.38
N ILE A 496 14.53 8.55 24.63
CA ILE A 496 13.18 9.00 24.31
C ILE A 496 12.34 8.86 25.57
N ARG A 497 11.73 9.96 25.99
CA ARG A 497 10.75 10.00 27.06
C ARG A 497 9.39 10.27 26.46
N VAL A 498 8.44 9.39 26.74
CA VAL A 498 7.05 9.51 26.32
C VAL A 498 6.20 9.86 27.55
N HIS A 499 5.37 10.88 27.43
CA HIS A 499 4.28 11.17 28.34
C HIS A 499 3.02 10.50 27.81
N ASP A 500 2.36 9.71 28.65
CA ASP A 500 1.27 8.84 28.29
C ASP A 500 0.48 8.51 29.58
N ASP A 501 -0.78 8.82 29.62
CA ASP A 501 -1.61 8.67 30.81
C ASP A 501 -2.11 7.23 31.03
N VAL A 502 -2.11 6.37 29.99
CA VAL A 502 -2.54 4.96 30.04
C VAL A 502 -1.59 4.04 29.28
N VAL A 503 -0.36 3.85 29.79
CA VAL A 503 0.60 2.97 29.10
C VAL A 503 0.15 1.51 29.09
N VAL A 504 -0.11 0.97 27.91
CA VAL A 504 -0.55 -0.39 27.66
C VAL A 504 0.60 -1.27 27.14
N THR A 505 0.65 -2.53 27.59
CA THR A 505 1.70 -3.50 27.20
C THR A 505 1.05 -4.83 26.87
N ASN A 506 0.34 -4.86 25.74
CA ASN A 506 -0.42 -6.02 25.30
C ASN A 506 0.25 -6.83 24.17
N ILE A 507 1.53 -6.57 23.89
CA ILE A 507 2.28 -7.29 22.85
C ILE A 507 2.89 -8.56 23.42
N GLU A 508 2.60 -9.68 22.81
CA GLU A 508 3.16 -11.00 23.18
C GLU A 508 4.64 -11.10 22.83
N PRO A 509 5.45 -11.87 23.61
CA PRO A 509 6.89 -12.06 23.35
C PRO A 509 7.22 -12.57 21.96
N ASN A 510 6.30 -13.26 21.31
CA ASN A 510 6.45 -13.84 19.98
C ASN A 510 6.09 -12.87 18.85
N ASP A 511 5.42 -11.79 19.17
CA ASP A 511 4.96 -10.81 18.19
C ASP A 511 6.05 -9.77 17.91
N ILE A 512 7.00 -10.16 17.08
CA ILE A 512 8.18 -9.35 16.76
C ILE A 512 7.88 -8.17 15.83
N LYS A 513 6.66 -8.06 15.29
CA LYS A 513 6.21 -6.94 14.45
C LYS A 513 5.05 -6.16 15.09
N GLY A 514 4.81 -6.33 16.37
CA GLY A 514 3.63 -5.80 17.04
C GLY A 514 3.71 -4.33 17.46
N HIS A 515 4.86 -3.67 17.36
CA HIS A 515 5.06 -2.33 17.94
C HIS A 515 4.01 -1.30 17.50
N TRP A 516 3.62 -1.29 16.24
CA TRP A 516 2.66 -0.33 15.69
C TRP A 516 1.21 -0.53 16.18
N ARG A 517 0.92 -1.59 16.94
CA ARG A 517 -0.42 -1.92 17.47
C ARG A 517 -0.64 -1.51 18.91
N SER A 518 0.41 -1.10 19.63
CA SER A 518 0.40 -0.77 21.05
C SER A 518 1.29 0.43 21.32
N ASP A 519 1.38 0.83 22.58
CA ASP A 519 2.29 1.88 22.99
C ASP A 519 3.73 1.50 22.69
N SER A 520 4.36 2.32 21.88
CA SER A 520 5.69 2.06 21.39
C SER A 520 6.33 3.29 20.77
N VAL A 521 7.61 3.19 20.49
CA VAL A 521 8.32 4.13 19.65
C VAL A 521 8.91 3.44 18.44
N GLU A 522 9.02 4.14 17.33
CA GLU A 522 9.73 3.68 16.15
C GLU A 522 10.82 4.68 15.76
N LEU A 523 12.03 4.16 15.58
CA LEU A 523 13.17 4.92 15.08
C LEU A 523 13.30 4.68 13.58
N CYS A 524 13.29 5.75 12.80
CA CYS A 524 13.45 5.72 11.35
C CYS A 524 14.78 6.39 10.97
N LEU A 525 15.66 5.65 10.30
CA LEU A 525 17.01 6.08 9.93
C LEU A 525 17.26 5.77 8.45
N ASP A 526 17.48 6.82 7.64
CA ASP A 526 17.81 6.70 6.23
C ASP A 526 19.30 7.03 6.01
N PRO A 527 20.15 6.04 5.68
CA PRO A 527 21.56 6.31 5.41
C PRO A 527 21.79 7.13 4.14
N GLN A 528 20.77 7.33 3.32
CA GLN A 528 20.77 8.19 2.13
C GLN A 528 19.61 9.19 2.23
N PRO A 529 19.77 10.32 2.97
CA PRO A 529 18.69 11.23 3.31
C PRO A 529 17.84 11.64 2.10
N GLY A 530 16.53 11.41 2.18
CA GLY A 530 15.60 11.69 1.11
C GLY A 530 15.39 10.55 0.13
N SER A 531 15.66 9.31 0.53
CA SER A 531 15.33 8.13 -0.27
C SER A 531 13.85 8.12 -0.66
N ALA A 532 13.54 7.70 -1.89
CA ALA A 532 12.19 7.63 -2.41
C ALA A 532 11.38 6.43 -1.88
N HIS A 533 11.98 5.55 -1.08
CA HIS A 533 11.36 4.36 -0.50
C HIS A 533 12.12 3.88 0.73
N THR A 534 11.48 3.06 1.56
CA THR A 534 12.05 2.55 2.81
C THR A 534 13.07 1.41 2.63
N LEU A 535 13.11 0.75 1.46
CA LEU A 535 14.09 -0.31 1.21
C LEU A 535 15.52 0.24 1.22
N GLY A 536 16.29 -0.13 2.20
CA GLY A 536 17.64 0.42 2.44
C GLY A 536 17.72 1.37 3.62
N CYS A 537 16.58 1.76 4.20
CA CYS A 537 16.50 2.44 5.49
C CYS A 537 16.66 1.44 6.64
N TYR A 538 16.84 1.93 7.84
CA TYR A 538 16.81 1.17 9.08
C TYR A 538 15.64 1.66 9.92
N LYS A 539 14.75 0.75 10.31
CA LYS A 539 13.63 1.05 11.19
C LYS A 539 13.66 0.11 12.39
N LEU A 540 13.42 0.61 13.56
CA LEU A 540 13.44 -0.14 14.80
C LEU A 540 12.24 0.26 15.66
N GLY A 541 11.26 -0.64 15.77
CA GLY A 541 10.15 -0.52 16.70
C GLY A 541 10.56 -1.02 18.08
N ILE A 542 10.27 -0.24 19.12
CA ILE A 542 10.59 -0.56 20.52
C ILE A 542 9.34 -0.30 21.36
N PHE A 543 8.85 -1.32 22.05
CA PHE A 543 7.80 -1.14 23.06
C PHE A 543 8.34 -1.16 24.47
N PRO A 544 7.71 -0.43 25.43
CA PRO A 544 8.23 -0.27 26.79
C PRO A 544 8.38 -1.60 27.52
N SER A 545 7.43 -2.52 27.31
CA SER A 545 7.54 -3.92 27.72
C SER A 545 6.54 -4.80 26.97
N ASP A 546 6.81 -6.10 26.87
CA ASP A 546 5.85 -7.10 26.42
C ASP A 546 4.93 -7.55 27.58
N THR A 547 4.00 -8.48 27.31
CA THR A 547 3.09 -9.05 28.34
C THR A 547 3.84 -9.76 29.48
N THR A 548 5.12 -10.06 29.34
CA THR A 548 5.98 -10.63 30.40
C THR A 548 6.78 -9.59 31.18
N GLY A 549 6.63 -8.31 30.87
CA GLY A 549 7.36 -7.21 31.50
C GLY A 549 8.77 -7.00 30.94
N ARG A 550 9.14 -7.61 29.84
CA ARG A 550 10.46 -7.44 29.20
C ARG A 550 10.41 -6.38 28.11
N VAL A 551 11.42 -5.53 28.06
CA VAL A 551 11.59 -4.62 26.93
C VAL A 551 11.87 -5.39 25.66
N ARG A 552 11.24 -4.97 24.57
CA ARG A 552 11.41 -5.57 23.26
C ARG A 552 11.67 -4.53 22.21
N GLY A 553 12.54 -4.86 21.28
CA GLY A 553 12.71 -4.11 20.05
C GLY A 553 12.70 -5.09 18.88
N SER A 554 12.12 -4.66 17.78
CA SER A 554 12.15 -5.44 16.56
C SER A 554 12.64 -4.57 15.41
N ARG A 555 13.52 -5.12 14.60
CA ARG A 555 13.86 -4.51 13.33
C ARG A 555 12.68 -4.68 12.40
N ASP A 556 12.17 -3.56 11.91
CA ASP A 556 11.08 -3.59 10.97
C ASP A 556 11.57 -4.13 9.61
N ALA A 557 10.98 -5.23 9.16
CA ALA A 557 11.27 -5.82 7.85
C ALA A 557 10.91 -4.90 6.69
N ASP A 558 10.12 -3.85 6.95
CA ASP A 558 9.77 -2.84 5.95
C ASP A 558 10.94 -1.96 5.52
N ALA A 559 12.03 -2.00 6.24
CA ALA A 559 13.16 -1.17 5.96
C ALA A 559 14.30 -1.97 5.29
N ASN A 560 15.22 -2.46 6.04
CA ASN A 560 16.38 -3.15 5.47
C ASN A 560 16.07 -4.63 5.22
N PRO A 561 16.17 -5.15 3.99
CA PRO A 561 15.87 -6.55 3.70
C PRO A 561 16.66 -7.49 4.59
N GLY A 562 15.99 -8.41 5.24
CA GLY A 562 16.60 -9.39 6.11
C GLY A 562 15.58 -10.11 6.99
N VAL A 563 16.10 -10.98 7.84
CA VAL A 563 15.30 -11.68 8.83
C VAL A 563 14.76 -10.67 9.83
N VAL A 564 13.45 -10.72 10.13
CA VAL A 564 12.85 -9.94 11.21
C VAL A 564 13.31 -10.55 12.54
N GLU A 565 13.95 -9.76 13.34
CA GLU A 565 14.53 -10.19 14.61
C GLU A 565 13.89 -9.44 15.77
N SER A 566 13.90 -10.03 16.95
CA SER A 566 13.38 -9.38 18.16
C SER A 566 14.18 -8.13 18.57
N THR A 567 15.41 -8.01 18.09
CA THR A 567 16.26 -6.83 18.23
C THR A 567 17.36 -6.92 17.15
N SER A 568 17.77 -5.80 16.57
CA SER A 568 18.86 -5.81 15.62
C SER A 568 20.18 -6.18 16.32
N PRO A 569 21.05 -6.98 15.68
CA PRO A 569 22.31 -7.43 16.27
C PRO A 569 23.14 -6.27 16.82
N GLY A 570 23.70 -6.43 18.01
CA GLY A 570 24.50 -5.40 18.66
C GLY A 570 23.74 -4.18 19.20
N THR A 571 22.47 -4.04 18.90
CA THR A 571 21.63 -2.99 19.48
C THR A 571 21.32 -3.31 20.94
N ARG A 572 21.57 -2.35 21.83
CA ARG A 572 21.23 -2.44 23.26
C ARG A 572 20.08 -1.51 23.56
N ILE A 573 19.08 -2.00 24.28
CA ILE A 573 17.85 -1.26 24.61
C ILE A 573 17.62 -1.37 26.11
N HIS A 574 17.23 -0.24 26.73
CA HIS A 574 16.71 -0.16 28.08
C HIS A 574 15.38 0.55 28.07
N SER A 575 14.46 0.15 28.90
CA SER A 575 13.17 0.80 29.10
C SER A 575 12.82 0.83 30.58
N ALA A 576 12.15 1.88 31.02
CA ALA A 576 11.64 2.05 32.37
C ALA A 576 10.30 2.77 32.38
N ARG A 577 9.38 2.36 33.24
CA ARG A 577 8.18 3.12 33.56
C ARG A 577 8.57 4.41 34.28
N THR A 578 7.89 5.50 33.97
CA THR A 578 7.97 6.76 34.70
C THR A 578 6.60 7.05 35.34
N PRO A 579 6.49 7.97 36.28
CA PRO A 579 5.21 8.35 36.86
C PRO A 579 4.18 8.86 35.86
N ASP A 580 4.64 9.34 34.71
CA ASP A 580 3.89 10.05 33.67
C ASP A 580 4.06 9.41 32.28
N GLY A 581 4.36 8.11 32.20
CA GLY A 581 4.56 7.39 30.93
C GLY A 581 5.73 6.41 30.97
N TYR A 582 6.69 6.54 30.04
CA TYR A 582 7.85 5.65 29.96
C TYR A 582 9.08 6.30 29.33
N LEU A 583 10.23 5.65 29.58
CA LEU A 583 11.54 6.03 29.03
C LEU A 583 12.07 4.87 28.19
N ILE A 584 12.62 5.17 27.02
CA ILE A 584 13.38 4.22 26.20
C ILE A 584 14.76 4.80 25.92
N ARG A 585 15.81 3.98 26.04
CA ARG A 585 17.17 4.26 25.63
C ARG A 585 17.68 3.18 24.70
N ALA A 586 18.37 3.58 23.65
CA ALA A 586 18.97 2.66 22.72
C ALA A 586 20.38 3.08 22.32
N ALA A 587 21.26 2.08 22.14
CA ALA A 587 22.56 2.24 21.51
C ALA A 587 22.58 1.37 20.25
N ILE A 588 22.61 1.99 19.07
CA ILE A 588 22.46 1.35 17.78
C ILE A 588 23.79 1.40 17.03
N PRO A 589 24.42 0.26 16.71
CA PRO A 589 25.66 0.26 15.93
C PRO A 589 25.45 0.87 14.54
N PHE A 590 26.37 1.70 14.08
CA PHE A 590 26.31 2.23 12.73
C PHE A 590 26.39 1.16 11.65
N SER A 591 27.00 0.01 11.95
CA SER A 591 27.00 -1.16 11.06
C SER A 591 25.64 -1.77 10.81
N GLU A 592 24.66 -1.55 11.71
CA GLU A 592 23.28 -2.00 11.52
C GLU A 592 22.45 -0.99 10.68
N ILE A 593 22.77 0.30 10.78
CA ILE A 593 22.10 1.35 10.02
C ILE A 593 22.56 1.36 8.56
N ALA A 594 23.86 1.19 8.32
CA ALA A 594 24.42 1.19 6.99
C ALA A 594 24.09 -0.12 6.23
N PRO A 595 23.69 -0.05 4.94
CA PRO A 595 23.61 -1.22 4.09
C PRO A 595 24.94 -1.97 4.04
N LYS A 596 24.92 -3.31 3.97
CA LYS A 596 26.14 -4.13 3.90
C LYS A 596 27.13 -3.62 2.87
N GLY A 597 28.37 -3.36 3.30
CA GLY A 597 29.46 -2.87 2.44
C GLY A 597 29.46 -1.36 2.17
N ARG A 598 28.61 -0.59 2.84
CA ARG A 598 28.60 0.89 2.77
C ARG A 598 28.91 1.50 4.13
N SER A 599 29.59 2.65 4.12
CA SER A 599 29.77 3.48 5.31
C SER A 599 28.59 4.44 5.45
N ILE A 600 28.27 4.81 6.68
CA ILE A 600 27.37 5.91 6.98
C ILE A 600 27.99 7.23 6.50
N GLY A 601 27.17 8.08 5.88
CA GLY A 601 27.52 9.46 5.54
C GLY A 601 27.62 10.37 6.78
N THR A 602 27.82 11.64 6.53
CA THR A 602 27.86 12.68 7.58
C THR A 602 26.46 13.13 8.02
N ARG A 603 25.41 12.67 7.36
CA ARG A 603 24.01 13.01 7.60
C ARG A 603 23.13 11.80 7.37
N LEU A 604 22.10 11.66 8.19
CA LEU A 604 21.02 10.65 8.05
C LEU A 604 19.68 11.36 7.82
N GLY A 605 18.76 10.72 7.10
CA GLY A 605 17.33 10.93 7.32
C GLY A 605 16.97 10.36 8.69
N PHE A 606 16.14 11.07 9.46
CA PHE A 606 15.87 10.72 10.85
C PHE A 606 14.46 11.08 11.25
N ASN A 607 13.76 10.15 11.89
CA ASN A 607 12.51 10.45 12.56
C ASN A 607 12.33 9.58 13.82
N VAL A 608 11.54 10.10 14.75
CA VAL A 608 11.07 9.37 15.94
C VAL A 608 9.55 9.41 15.89
N LEU A 609 8.93 8.24 15.86
CA LEU A 609 7.49 8.08 15.89
C LEU A 609 7.08 7.54 17.26
N ILE A 610 5.92 8.00 17.75
CA ILE A 610 5.27 7.48 18.97
C ILE A 610 3.92 6.94 18.55
N TYR A 611 3.61 5.75 19.03
CA TYR A 611 2.33 5.06 18.87
C TYR A 611 1.67 4.96 20.24
N ASP A 612 0.38 5.25 20.29
CA ASP A 612 -0.34 5.42 21.54
C ASP A 612 -1.78 4.93 21.45
N GLY A 613 -2.28 4.33 22.54
CA GLY A 613 -3.65 3.83 22.63
C GLY A 613 -4.08 3.43 24.03
N ASP A 614 -5.18 4.02 24.50
CA ASP A 614 -5.63 4.06 25.90
C ASP A 614 -6.57 2.92 26.32
N LYS A 615 -6.42 1.73 25.76
CA LYS A 615 -7.25 0.59 26.14
C LYS A 615 -6.58 -0.28 27.20
N ALA A 616 -6.73 0.07 28.48
CA ALA A 616 -6.08 -0.62 29.59
C ALA A 616 -6.46 -2.10 29.72
N ASP A 617 -7.64 -2.51 29.24
CA ASP A 617 -8.14 -3.90 29.22
C ASP A 617 -7.91 -4.61 27.88
N ALA A 618 -6.96 -4.12 27.08
CA ALA A 618 -6.64 -4.71 25.79
C ALA A 618 -6.19 -6.17 25.93
N VAL A 619 -6.75 -7.03 25.10
CA VAL A 619 -6.29 -8.42 25.03
C VAL A 619 -4.93 -8.50 24.32
N PRO A 620 -4.12 -9.54 24.62
CA PRO A 620 -2.84 -9.72 23.96
C PRO A 620 -2.96 -9.70 22.43
N GLY A 621 -2.13 -8.89 21.77
CA GLY A 621 -2.09 -8.74 20.32
C GLY A 621 -3.16 -7.83 19.70
N GLU A 622 -4.09 -7.31 20.47
CA GLU A 622 -5.10 -6.37 19.98
C GLU A 622 -4.45 -5.09 19.46
N ASN A 623 -4.94 -4.59 18.32
CA ASN A 623 -4.53 -3.29 17.82
C ASN A 623 -5.33 -2.19 18.53
N ILE A 624 -4.68 -1.52 19.46
CA ILE A 624 -5.26 -0.43 20.24
C ILE A 624 -4.81 0.94 19.78
N ASN A 625 -3.90 1.00 18.84
CA ASN A 625 -3.29 2.25 18.38
C ASN A 625 -4.34 3.23 17.84
N ARG A 626 -4.35 4.45 18.40
CA ARG A 626 -5.30 5.51 18.04
C ARG A 626 -4.63 6.80 17.67
N VAL A 627 -3.50 7.10 18.31
CA VAL A 627 -2.74 8.31 18.09
C VAL A 627 -1.33 7.95 17.61
N ARG A 628 -0.84 8.71 16.64
CA ARG A 628 0.52 8.54 16.13
C ARG A 628 1.17 9.90 15.97
N LEU A 629 2.19 10.15 16.75
CA LEU A 629 3.01 11.36 16.69
C LEU A 629 4.29 11.08 15.90
N ALA A 630 4.89 12.14 15.38
CA ALA A 630 6.23 12.08 14.80
C ALA A 630 6.99 13.39 15.03
N TRP A 631 8.31 13.32 15.17
CA TRP A 631 9.16 14.51 15.23
C TRP A 631 9.12 15.33 13.93
N ALA A 632 9.07 14.69 12.77
CA ALA A 632 8.73 15.28 11.49
C ALA A 632 7.37 14.74 11.06
N PRO A 633 6.24 15.36 11.46
CA PRO A 633 4.91 14.81 11.27
C PRO A 633 4.43 15.01 9.84
N ARG A 634 3.96 13.90 9.21
CA ARG A 634 3.32 13.92 7.90
C ARG A 634 2.48 12.67 7.71
N SER A 635 1.33 12.78 7.07
CA SER A 635 0.51 11.60 6.74
C SER A 635 1.33 10.60 5.90
N GLY A 636 1.37 9.32 6.34
CA GLY A 636 2.16 8.28 5.69
C GLY A 636 3.68 8.35 5.94
N VAL A 637 4.15 9.19 6.85
CA VAL A 637 5.59 9.44 7.08
C VAL A 637 6.41 8.19 7.37
N GLN A 638 5.80 7.15 7.94
CA GLN A 638 6.46 5.87 8.21
C GLN A 638 7.00 5.18 6.94
N GLY A 639 6.33 5.39 5.79
CA GLY A 639 6.68 4.81 4.50
C GLY A 639 7.38 5.78 3.54
N ARG A 640 7.68 7.00 3.97
CA ARG A 640 8.12 8.11 3.12
C ARG A 640 9.41 8.76 3.66
N PRO A 641 10.59 8.17 3.41
CA PRO A 641 11.86 8.68 3.93
C PRO A 641 12.20 10.12 3.49
N GLU A 642 11.67 10.55 2.36
CA GLU A 642 11.85 11.93 1.88
C GLU A 642 11.30 12.98 2.85
N ASP A 643 10.26 12.63 3.63
CA ASP A 643 9.62 13.51 4.63
C ASP A 643 10.26 13.40 6.03
N TRP A 644 11.25 12.54 6.23
CA TRP A 644 11.96 12.47 7.52
C TRP A 644 12.86 13.69 7.70
N GLY A 645 13.04 14.11 8.94
CA GLY A 645 13.99 15.16 9.29
C GLY A 645 15.44 14.78 8.97
N ARG A 646 16.37 15.63 9.33
CA ARG A 646 17.80 15.40 9.06
C ARG A 646 18.58 15.38 10.38
N LEU A 647 19.48 14.39 10.50
CA LEU A 647 20.39 14.25 11.64
C LEU A 647 21.83 14.36 11.15
N ASP A 648 22.48 15.47 11.48
CA ASP A 648 23.91 15.66 11.19
C ASP A 648 24.77 14.88 12.18
N LEU A 649 25.74 14.16 11.65
CA LEU A 649 26.70 13.36 12.40
C LEU A 649 28.11 14.02 12.52
N GLN A 650 28.23 15.30 12.15
CA GLN A 650 29.51 16.01 12.21
C GLN A 650 29.75 16.68 13.56
#